data_e3fdb07bc596110e8d050badcde0476f
#
_entry.id   e3fdb07bc596110e8d050badcde0476f
#
_cell.length_a   1.000
_cell.length_b   1.000
_cell.length_c   1.000
_cell.angle_alpha   90.00
_cell.angle_beta   90.00
_cell.angle_gamma   90.00
#
_symmetry.space_group_name_H-M   'P 1'
#
loop_
_entity.id
_entity.type
_entity.pdbx_description
1 polymer ?
#
loop_
_entity_poly.entity_id
_entity_poly.type
_entity_poly.pdbx_seq_one_letter_code
_entity_poly.pdbx_strand_id
1 'polypeptide(L)'
;MPKNKQQEAQEKRLQKNIRQAKKTRSDAKQGKTKSARSKPSKKGGFFAGLKADAPQTVQQSIPYREMYRDGICRLTDTLYTKTVQFFDINYQLAQADDKAQIFEGYCDFLNYFDASIHVQLTFINQRANMQDFTRSIEIPPRGDEYDGIRKEYGDMLKNQLQKGNNGLTKRKYITFGIEADDLRTAKMRLERIETDVLANFKTLGVQSRSLNGLERLELLHGQLHPDGQEKFHFQWSDLPKTGLSTKDFISPSGLSFSKDGKTFRVGDHSGAVSFLQILAPELTDRLLADLLDLNDAVTVNLHIQSIDQAQAIRNIKRKMSDLQKMTIEEQKKAVRSGYDMDIIPTDLATYGEEAKNLLQDLQSRNERMFLVTVLVENIAAKRQKLFNDIFAASGVAQKYNCALKRLDYQQEQGLMSSLALGTNQIEIERGLTTSSTAIFVPFTTCELFQEGEALYYGLNALSNNLIMANRKTLKNPNGLFLGTPGSGKSFSAKREIVNVFLLTEDDIIIADPENEYGPLVQQFGSQGQVIDISPTSTNYINPMDINLDYSDDENPITLKSDFILSLCDLIIGGKEGLSPIERTIIDRCTRLVYREYLQNPCPENMPILGDLYELLLKQSEPEAQNIATALEIYVNGSLNVFNHRSNIQMDQHRVLCFQLKSLGKALKEIGLLIMQDAVWNRVTANRSKHKTTWFYIDEFHLLLKGQTGSFSVEIWKRFRKWGGIPSGLTQNVKDLLASREIENIFENSDFIYMLNQAQGDRQILAKQLGISPHQLSYVTHSGPGEGLLFFGNVIIPFVDHFPKDTLLYSVLTTRPDEVAGTKA
;
A
#
# COMPACT_ATOMS: atom_id res chain seq x y z
N MET A 1 -25.15 40.17 29.21
CA MET A 1 -25.46 38.72 29.19
C MET A 1 -24.72 38.08 30.34
N PRO A 2 -25.32 37.31 31.23
CA PRO A 2 -24.64 36.77 32.42
C PRO A 2 -23.67 35.67 32.01
N LYS A 3 -22.43 35.78 32.49
CA LYS A 3 -21.38 34.74 32.32
C LYS A 3 -21.85 33.41 32.93
N ASN A 4 -21.69 32.34 32.21
CA ASN A 4 -22.18 31.01 32.51
C ASN A 4 -21.44 30.48 33.75
N LYS A 5 -22.17 29.98 34.79
CA LYS A 5 -21.65 29.45 36.03
C LYS A 5 -20.55 28.40 35.88
N GLN A 6 -20.48 27.73 34.74
CA GLN A 6 -19.42 26.80 34.40
C GLN A 6 -18.07 27.49 34.11
N GLN A 7 -18.08 28.66 33.48
CA GLN A 7 -16.86 29.44 33.24
C GLN A 7 -16.26 29.99 34.53
N GLU A 8 -17.10 30.46 35.48
CA GLU A 8 -16.60 30.89 36.79
C GLU A 8 -16.03 29.74 37.63
N ALA A 9 -16.60 28.55 37.52
CA ALA A 9 -16.06 27.37 38.23
C ALA A 9 -14.72 26.92 37.64
N GLN A 10 -14.52 27.02 36.33
CA GLN A 10 -13.26 26.76 35.65
C GLN A 10 -12.19 27.78 36.00
N GLU A 11 -12.51 29.08 36.03
CA GLU A 11 -11.59 30.14 36.43
C GLU A 11 -11.16 29.98 37.89
N LYS A 12 -12.06 29.60 38.80
CA LYS A 12 -11.72 29.34 40.21
C LYS A 12 -10.80 28.12 40.38
N ARG A 13 -11.01 27.06 39.61
CA ARG A 13 -10.10 25.89 39.57
C ARG A 13 -8.72 26.26 39.05
N LEU A 14 -8.66 27.04 37.98
CA LEU A 14 -7.41 27.51 37.38
C LEU A 14 -6.60 28.36 38.36
N GLN A 15 -7.26 29.30 39.05
CA GLN A 15 -6.60 30.12 40.06
C GLN A 15 -6.08 29.32 41.29
N LYS A 16 -6.79 28.25 41.65
CA LYS A 16 -6.37 27.35 42.73
C LYS A 16 -5.10 26.56 42.34
N ASN A 17 -5.05 26.07 41.12
CA ASN A 17 -3.91 25.34 40.60
C ASN A 17 -2.66 26.24 40.43
N ILE A 18 -2.85 27.48 39.97
CA ILE A 18 -1.78 28.46 39.88
C ILE A 18 -1.20 28.82 41.27
N ARG A 19 -2.06 28.92 42.30
CA ARG A 19 -1.60 29.15 43.67
C ARG A 19 -0.83 27.96 44.25
N GLN A 20 -1.27 26.74 43.92
CA GLN A 20 -0.57 25.51 44.35
C GLN A 20 0.81 25.38 43.66
N ALA A 21 0.89 25.61 42.34
CA ALA A 21 2.15 25.61 41.60
C ALA A 21 3.16 26.70 42.06
N LYS A 22 2.65 27.88 42.44
CA LYS A 22 3.50 28.92 43.02
C LYS A 22 4.02 28.56 44.42
N LYS A 23 3.23 27.85 45.23
CA LYS A 23 3.64 27.39 46.56
C LYS A 23 4.73 26.33 46.48
N THR A 24 4.61 25.37 45.56
CA THR A 24 5.62 24.33 45.32
C THR A 24 6.94 24.92 44.76
N ARG A 25 6.89 26.00 43.97
CA ARG A 25 8.10 26.72 43.53
C ARG A 25 8.79 27.54 44.64
N SER A 26 8.04 28.06 45.60
CA SER A 26 8.64 28.77 46.72
C SER A 26 9.32 27.81 47.72
N ASP A 27 8.74 26.65 47.93
CA ASP A 27 9.28 25.64 48.82
C ASP A 27 10.57 24.98 48.27
N ALA A 28 10.67 24.85 46.94
CA ALA A 28 11.89 24.37 46.26
C ALA A 28 13.06 25.37 46.29
N LYS A 29 12.80 26.69 46.46
CA LYS A 29 13.86 27.72 46.55
C LYS A 29 14.41 27.93 47.96
N GLN A 30 13.76 27.44 49.00
CA GLN A 30 14.24 27.59 50.39
C GLN A 30 15.02 26.38 50.94
N GLY A 31 15.24 25.34 50.16
CA GLY A 31 15.90 24.09 50.54
C GLY A 31 17.45 24.08 50.47
N LYS A 32 18.13 25.23 50.49
CA LYS A 32 19.59 25.24 50.66
C LYS A 32 19.96 26.09 51.84
N THR A 33 20.11 25.49 53.02
CA THR A 33 21.15 25.68 54.04
C THR A 33 20.69 25.10 55.41
N LYS A 34 21.50 24.22 55.88
CA LYS A 34 21.87 23.87 57.27
C LYS A 34 21.87 22.39 57.56
N SER A 35 23.08 21.85 57.56
CA SER A 35 23.40 20.57 58.21
C SER A 35 23.25 20.74 59.75
N ALA A 36 22.43 19.88 60.36
CA ALA A 36 22.46 19.62 61.78
C ALA A 36 22.25 18.11 62.01
N ARG A 37 23.29 17.50 62.56
CA ARG A 37 23.29 16.13 63.11
C ARG A 37 22.20 15.98 64.18
N SER A 38 21.30 15.00 63.97
CA SER A 38 20.50 14.45 65.06
C SER A 38 20.49 12.94 64.98
N LYS A 39 20.61 12.29 66.17
CA LYS A 39 20.74 10.83 66.36
C LYS A 39 19.55 10.00 65.86
N PRO A 40 19.75 8.74 65.48
CA PRO A 40 18.69 7.89 64.95
C PRO A 40 17.74 7.36 66.06
N SER A 41 16.43 7.57 65.92
CA SER A 41 15.41 6.83 66.67
C SER A 41 15.05 5.58 65.86
N LYS A 42 15.24 4.43 66.47
CA LYS A 42 14.81 3.14 65.95
C LYS A 42 13.29 3.06 66.03
N LYS A 43 12.60 2.91 64.92
CA LYS A 43 11.41 2.10 64.58
C LYS A 43 10.71 2.70 63.36
N GLY A 44 10.94 2.08 62.19
CA GLY A 44 10.18 2.27 60.97
C GLY A 44 10.67 1.22 59.96
N GLY A 45 9.82 0.33 59.56
CA GLY A 45 10.19 -0.85 58.80
C GLY A 45 10.76 -0.51 57.44
N PHE A 46 11.58 -1.38 56.94
CA PHE A 46 12.31 -1.40 55.68
C PHE A 46 11.46 -1.08 54.42
N PHE A 47 10.14 -1.04 54.55
CA PHE A 47 9.18 -0.75 53.46
C PHE A 47 8.65 0.69 53.39
N ALA A 48 9.05 1.59 54.31
CA ALA A 48 8.56 2.97 54.32
C ALA A 48 9.23 3.89 53.28
N GLY A 49 10.42 3.55 52.80
CA GLY A 49 11.16 4.30 51.76
C GLY A 49 10.75 4.00 50.34
N LEU A 50 10.14 2.83 50.09
CA LEU A 50 9.72 2.38 48.77
C LEU A 50 8.33 2.92 48.33
N LYS A 51 7.59 3.57 49.26
CA LYS A 51 6.26 4.12 48.92
C LYS A 51 6.25 5.59 48.47
N ALA A 52 7.39 6.30 48.57
CA ALA A 52 7.43 7.72 48.26
C ALA A 52 7.57 8.05 46.75
N ASP A 53 7.99 7.11 45.92
CA ASP A 53 8.26 7.32 44.50
C ASP A 53 7.33 6.56 43.55
N ALA A 54 6.34 5.83 44.07
CA ALA A 54 5.39 5.14 43.20
C ALA A 54 4.42 6.12 42.53
N PRO A 55 4.17 5.99 41.17
CA PRO A 55 3.23 6.85 40.47
C PRO A 55 1.84 6.79 41.10
N GLN A 56 1.25 7.95 41.42
CA GLN A 56 -0.08 8.07 42.03
C GLN A 56 -1.18 8.33 41.00
N THR A 57 -0.82 8.69 39.77
CA THR A 57 -1.74 8.98 38.67
C THR A 57 -1.27 8.31 37.37
N VAL A 58 -2.19 8.08 36.46
CA VAL A 58 -1.88 7.52 35.12
C VAL A 58 -0.85 8.37 34.40
N GLN A 59 -0.97 9.70 34.48
CA GLN A 59 -0.05 10.63 33.83
C GLN A 59 1.40 10.51 34.35
N GLN A 60 1.55 10.17 35.65
CA GLN A 60 2.87 9.94 36.25
C GLN A 60 3.50 8.62 35.79
N SER A 61 2.68 7.61 35.48
CA SER A 61 3.18 6.32 34.95
C SER A 61 3.69 6.43 33.53
N ILE A 62 3.11 7.31 32.69
CA ILE A 62 3.52 7.46 31.28
C ILE A 62 4.94 8.08 31.22
N PRO A 63 5.95 7.39 30.61
CA PRO A 63 7.36 7.69 30.80
C PRO A 63 7.90 8.75 29.84
N TYR A 64 7.24 9.93 29.71
CA TYR A 64 7.85 11.09 29.06
C TYR A 64 7.57 12.37 29.84
N ARG A 65 8.38 13.40 29.64
CA ARG A 65 8.21 14.69 30.30
C ARG A 65 7.48 15.70 29.44
N GLU A 66 7.89 15.82 28.17
CA GLU A 66 7.37 16.84 27.26
C GLU A 66 7.30 16.29 25.83
N MET A 67 6.22 16.64 25.11
CA MET A 67 6.06 16.42 23.69
C MET A 67 6.07 17.76 22.98
N TYR A 68 6.91 17.90 21.95
CA TYR A 68 7.04 19.13 21.16
C TYR A 68 6.27 19.01 19.84
N ARG A 69 5.96 20.17 19.22
CA ARG A 69 5.15 20.22 17.98
C ARG A 69 5.83 19.54 16.80
N ASP A 70 7.15 19.58 16.73
CA ASP A 70 7.97 18.98 15.68
C ASP A 70 8.19 17.48 15.85
N GLY A 71 7.48 16.86 16.77
CA GLY A 71 7.54 15.42 17.02
C GLY A 71 8.68 14.97 17.92
N ILE A 72 9.50 15.87 18.43
CA ILE A 72 10.52 15.52 19.45
C ILE A 72 9.80 15.27 20.79
N CYS A 73 10.17 14.19 21.44
CA CYS A 73 9.69 13.83 22.79
C CYS A 73 10.86 13.78 23.77
N ARG A 74 10.75 14.52 24.87
CA ARG A 74 11.70 14.48 25.99
C ARG A 74 11.24 13.44 27.01
N LEU A 75 12.00 12.38 27.17
CA LEU A 75 11.67 11.28 28.10
C LEU A 75 12.25 11.55 29.49
N THR A 76 13.55 11.79 29.58
CA THR A 76 14.28 12.11 30.81
C THR A 76 14.85 13.54 30.75
N ASP A 77 15.77 13.88 31.65
CA ASP A 77 16.47 15.15 31.58
C ASP A 77 17.38 15.26 30.38
N THR A 78 17.91 14.13 29.90
CA THR A 78 18.89 14.06 28.81
C THR A 78 18.43 13.26 27.58
N LEU A 79 17.41 12.38 27.68
CA LEU A 79 17.00 11.52 26.59
C LEU A 79 15.87 12.16 25.78
N TYR A 80 16.10 12.32 24.48
CA TYR A 80 15.15 12.85 23.50
C TYR A 80 14.94 11.86 22.38
N THR A 81 13.69 11.69 21.91
CA THR A 81 13.33 10.73 20.86
C THR A 81 12.50 11.34 19.76
N LYS A 82 12.56 10.73 18.57
CA LYS A 82 11.72 11.02 17.41
C LYS A 82 11.19 9.73 16.79
N THR A 83 10.04 9.79 16.09
CA THR A 83 9.38 8.61 15.53
C THR A 83 9.09 8.80 14.05
N VAL A 84 9.38 7.78 13.26
CA VAL A 84 9.08 7.68 11.82
C VAL A 84 8.12 6.52 11.63
N GLN A 85 7.05 6.71 10.86
CA GLN A 85 6.19 5.67 10.35
C GLN A 85 6.77 5.13 9.05
N PHE A 86 6.77 3.81 8.88
CA PHE A 86 7.18 3.17 7.62
C PHE A 86 6.14 2.14 7.19
N PHE A 87 6.16 1.81 5.89
CA PHE A 87 5.17 0.95 5.26
C PHE A 87 5.81 -0.34 4.75
N ASP A 88 4.97 -1.30 4.37
CA ASP A 88 5.43 -2.57 3.85
C ASP A 88 5.98 -2.49 2.43
N ILE A 89 6.88 -3.40 2.13
CA ILE A 89 7.30 -3.78 0.80
C ILE A 89 7.08 -5.28 0.59
N ASN A 90 7.16 -5.72 -0.64
CA ASN A 90 6.79 -7.08 -1.05
C ASN A 90 7.88 -8.13 -0.71
N TYR A 91 8.34 -8.16 0.54
CA TYR A 91 9.42 -9.05 0.97
C TYR A 91 9.02 -10.54 0.95
N GLN A 92 7.87 -10.89 1.55
CA GLN A 92 7.47 -12.30 1.72
C GLN A 92 7.26 -13.03 0.39
N LEU A 93 6.80 -12.32 -0.63
CA LEU A 93 6.51 -12.86 -1.95
C LEU A 93 7.62 -12.58 -2.99
N ALA A 94 8.69 -11.88 -2.63
CA ALA A 94 9.79 -11.52 -3.53
C ALA A 94 10.59 -12.74 -4.00
N GLN A 95 11.35 -12.60 -5.07
CA GLN A 95 12.31 -13.60 -5.54
C GLN A 95 13.44 -13.77 -4.52
N ALA A 96 14.15 -14.91 -4.57
CA ALA A 96 15.22 -15.20 -3.62
C ALA A 96 16.34 -14.14 -3.65
N ASP A 97 16.73 -13.69 -4.83
CA ASP A 97 17.76 -12.67 -5.02
C ASP A 97 17.31 -11.31 -4.48
N ASP A 98 16.06 -10.92 -4.73
CA ASP A 98 15.47 -9.68 -4.20
C ASP A 98 15.37 -9.74 -2.66
N LYS A 99 14.96 -10.89 -2.11
CA LYS A 99 14.94 -11.10 -0.65
C LYS A 99 16.32 -10.93 -0.03
N ALA A 100 17.35 -11.51 -0.67
CA ALA A 100 18.73 -11.40 -0.21
C ALA A 100 19.19 -9.93 -0.25
N GLN A 101 18.91 -9.21 -1.32
CA GLN A 101 19.23 -7.79 -1.45
C GLN A 101 18.52 -6.92 -0.40
N ILE A 102 17.23 -7.15 -0.17
CA ILE A 102 16.46 -6.43 0.88
C ILE A 102 17.03 -6.75 2.25
N PHE A 103 17.38 -8.02 2.51
CA PHE A 103 17.96 -8.45 3.79
C PHE A 103 19.34 -7.82 4.04
N GLU A 104 20.22 -7.82 3.04
CA GLU A 104 21.52 -7.14 3.11
C GLU A 104 21.37 -5.64 3.35
N GLY A 105 20.51 -4.98 2.58
CA GLY A 105 20.22 -3.56 2.79
C GLY A 105 19.63 -3.25 4.18
N TYR A 106 18.86 -4.19 4.76
CA TYR A 106 18.35 -4.04 6.12
C TYR A 106 19.45 -4.27 7.16
N CYS A 107 20.41 -5.17 6.92
CA CYS A 107 21.61 -5.29 7.74
C CYS A 107 22.42 -3.98 7.75
N ASP A 108 22.63 -3.37 6.59
CA ASP A 108 23.31 -2.09 6.48
C ASP A 108 22.56 -0.97 7.21
N PHE A 109 21.22 -0.97 7.12
CA PHE A 109 20.37 -0.03 7.86
C PHE A 109 20.53 -0.19 9.37
N LEU A 110 20.58 -1.42 9.90
CA LEU A 110 20.83 -1.65 11.33
C LEU A 110 22.25 -1.21 11.73
N ASN A 111 23.23 -1.42 10.87
CA ASN A 111 24.61 -1.01 11.09
C ASN A 111 24.80 0.52 11.07
N TYR A 112 23.84 1.29 10.60
CA TYR A 112 23.83 2.77 10.73
C TYR A 112 23.78 3.20 12.19
N PHE A 113 23.05 2.50 13.07
CA PHE A 113 22.86 2.88 14.46
C PHE A 113 24.06 2.52 15.31
N ASP A 114 24.74 3.54 15.85
CA ASP A 114 25.84 3.36 16.81
C ASP A 114 25.35 3.22 18.26
N ALA A 115 26.28 3.02 19.19
CA ALA A 115 25.97 2.82 20.61
C ALA A 115 25.32 4.05 21.29
N SER A 116 25.36 5.23 20.68
CA SER A 116 24.74 6.45 21.21
C SER A 116 23.26 6.62 20.83
N ILE A 117 22.74 5.74 19.95
CA ILE A 117 21.37 5.82 19.44
C ILE A 117 20.56 4.65 19.97
N HIS A 118 19.51 4.96 20.71
CA HIS A 118 18.50 3.98 21.14
C HIS A 118 17.50 3.77 20.02
N VAL A 119 17.17 2.53 19.69
CA VAL A 119 16.23 2.20 18.62
C VAL A 119 15.12 1.30 19.15
N GLN A 120 13.89 1.64 18.80
CA GLN A 120 12.71 0.80 19.05
C GLN A 120 11.93 0.66 17.75
N LEU A 121 11.71 -0.58 17.31
CA LEU A 121 10.73 -0.89 16.27
C LEU A 121 9.42 -1.30 16.96
N THR A 122 8.32 -0.66 16.60
CA THR A 122 6.99 -0.92 17.14
C THR A 122 6.05 -1.34 16.02
N PHE A 123 5.48 -2.52 16.16
CA PHE A 123 4.50 -3.10 15.26
C PHE A 123 3.16 -3.21 15.99
N ILE A 124 2.17 -2.51 15.50
CA ILE A 124 0.84 -2.48 16.10
C ILE A 124 -0.14 -3.14 15.14
N ASN A 125 -0.70 -4.27 15.56
CA ASN A 125 -1.84 -4.88 14.91
C ASN A 125 -3.06 -4.62 15.80
N GLN A 126 -3.89 -3.66 15.42
CA GLN A 126 -4.99 -3.17 16.22
C GLN A 126 -6.27 -3.13 15.38
N ARG A 127 -7.41 -3.40 16.02
CA ARG A 127 -8.70 -3.26 15.37
C ARG A 127 -8.94 -1.80 15.00
N ALA A 128 -9.21 -1.57 13.71
CA ALA A 128 -9.68 -0.27 13.26
C ALA A 128 -11.04 0.04 13.92
N ASN A 129 -11.31 1.31 14.16
CA ASN A 129 -12.65 1.71 14.55
C ASN A 129 -13.61 1.35 13.40
N MET A 130 -14.45 0.32 13.62
CA MET A 130 -15.39 -0.17 12.60
C MET A 130 -16.32 0.93 12.08
N GLN A 131 -16.65 1.94 12.88
CA GLN A 131 -17.50 3.04 12.45
C GLN A 131 -16.78 3.98 11.48
N ASP A 132 -15.54 4.35 11.78
CA ASP A 132 -14.75 5.22 10.91
C ASP A 132 -14.32 4.46 9.64
N PHE A 133 -13.97 3.18 9.76
CA PHE A 133 -13.66 2.33 8.62
C PHE A 133 -14.90 2.10 7.73
N THR A 134 -16.08 1.87 8.31
CA THR A 134 -17.32 1.76 7.55
C THR A 134 -17.64 3.06 6.82
N ARG A 135 -17.38 4.22 7.44
CA ARG A 135 -17.56 5.52 6.78
C ARG A 135 -16.61 5.75 5.60
N SER A 136 -15.37 5.25 5.69
CA SER A 136 -14.40 5.40 4.59
C SER A 136 -14.76 4.58 3.35
N ILE A 137 -15.55 3.52 3.49
CA ILE A 137 -16.06 2.68 2.39
C ILE A 137 -17.52 2.95 2.04
N GLU A 138 -18.22 3.81 2.79
CA GLU A 138 -19.62 4.12 2.56
C GLU A 138 -19.78 5.04 1.36
N ILE A 139 -20.63 4.64 0.43
CA ILE A 139 -21.01 5.48 -0.71
C ILE A 139 -22.23 6.28 -0.31
N PRO A 140 -22.12 7.61 -0.13
CA PRO A 140 -23.26 8.42 0.31
C PRO A 140 -24.34 8.48 -0.77
N PRO A 141 -25.63 8.46 -0.40
CA PRO A 141 -26.71 8.67 -1.33
C PRO A 141 -26.65 10.09 -1.91
N ARG A 142 -27.00 10.22 -3.20
CA ARG A 142 -26.99 11.50 -3.94
C ARG A 142 -28.39 12.00 -4.27
N GLY A 143 -29.44 11.22 -3.96
CA GLY A 143 -30.84 11.55 -4.27
C GLY A 143 -31.20 11.31 -5.73
N ASP A 144 -30.47 10.47 -6.45
CA ASP A 144 -30.68 10.09 -7.84
C ASP A 144 -31.20 8.65 -7.98
N GLU A 145 -31.49 8.23 -9.20
CA GLU A 145 -32.01 6.89 -9.53
C GLU A 145 -31.03 5.75 -9.18
N TYR A 146 -29.75 6.07 -8.88
CA TYR A 146 -28.69 5.08 -8.60
C TYR A 146 -28.49 4.81 -7.10
N ASP A 147 -29.24 5.43 -6.23
CA ASP A 147 -29.09 5.24 -4.77
C ASP A 147 -29.38 3.80 -4.33
N GLY A 148 -30.24 3.08 -5.06
CA GLY A 148 -30.47 1.66 -4.86
C GLY A 148 -29.19 0.83 -5.09
N ILE A 149 -28.47 1.10 -6.18
CA ILE A 149 -27.21 0.44 -6.54
C ILE A 149 -26.10 0.82 -5.57
N ARG A 150 -26.00 2.11 -5.16
CA ARG A 150 -25.03 2.57 -4.15
C ARG A 150 -25.21 1.84 -2.83
N LYS A 151 -26.46 1.67 -2.39
CA LYS A 151 -26.78 0.95 -1.15
C LYS A 151 -26.37 -0.51 -1.25
N GLU A 152 -26.77 -1.21 -2.32
CA GLU A 152 -26.43 -2.62 -2.53
C GLU A 152 -24.93 -2.84 -2.56
N TYR A 153 -24.20 -1.97 -3.27
CA TYR A 153 -22.75 -2.01 -3.33
C TYR A 153 -22.10 -1.72 -1.97
N GLY A 154 -22.58 -0.71 -1.24
CA GLY A 154 -22.12 -0.39 0.10
C GLY A 154 -22.38 -1.51 1.10
N ASP A 155 -23.54 -2.17 1.02
CA ASP A 155 -23.87 -3.32 1.87
C ASP A 155 -22.98 -4.53 1.51
N MET A 156 -22.66 -4.73 0.23
CA MET A 156 -21.68 -5.75 -0.20
C MET A 156 -20.30 -5.48 0.42
N LEU A 157 -19.79 -4.25 0.34
CA LEU A 157 -18.50 -3.89 0.95
C LEU A 157 -18.50 -4.12 2.47
N LYS A 158 -19.57 -3.73 3.17
CA LYS A 158 -19.74 -3.97 4.60
C LYS A 158 -19.74 -5.48 4.93
N ASN A 159 -20.40 -6.29 4.12
CA ASN A 159 -20.42 -7.74 4.28
C ASN A 159 -19.04 -8.36 4.01
N GLN A 160 -18.31 -7.91 3.00
CA GLN A 160 -16.94 -8.37 2.73
C GLN A 160 -16.01 -7.99 3.88
N LEU A 161 -16.13 -6.77 4.42
CA LEU A 161 -15.39 -6.34 5.59
C LEU A 161 -15.63 -7.26 6.81
N GLN A 162 -16.89 -7.67 7.04
CA GLN A 162 -17.22 -8.56 8.15
C GLN A 162 -16.69 -10.00 7.96
N LYS A 163 -16.55 -10.47 6.72
CA LYS A 163 -15.95 -11.77 6.38
C LYS A 163 -14.42 -11.74 6.46
N GLY A 164 -13.82 -10.58 6.30
CA GLY A 164 -12.38 -10.39 6.36
C GLY A 164 -11.80 -10.51 7.78
N ASN A 165 -10.55 -10.19 7.93
CA ASN A 165 -9.79 -10.35 9.17
C ASN A 165 -10.14 -9.31 10.26
N ASN A 166 -11.43 -9.08 10.50
CA ASN A 166 -12.00 -8.23 11.56
C ASN A 166 -11.55 -6.76 11.55
N GLY A 167 -11.10 -6.21 10.41
CA GLY A 167 -10.67 -4.81 10.31
C GLY A 167 -9.39 -4.51 11.09
N LEU A 168 -8.47 -5.45 11.18
CA LEU A 168 -7.16 -5.23 11.79
C LEU A 168 -6.29 -4.37 10.87
N THR A 169 -5.78 -3.27 11.39
CA THR A 169 -4.81 -2.42 10.71
C THR A 169 -3.42 -2.66 11.27
N LYS A 170 -2.45 -2.91 10.38
CA LYS A 170 -1.04 -3.07 10.74
C LYS A 170 -0.34 -1.73 10.57
N ARG A 171 0.24 -1.21 11.64
CA ARG A 171 1.02 0.04 11.64
C ARG A 171 2.43 -0.24 12.15
N LYS A 172 3.43 0.37 11.54
CA LYS A 172 4.84 0.13 11.82
C LYS A 172 5.57 1.44 12.05
N TYR A 173 6.34 1.48 13.13
CA TYR A 173 7.05 2.67 13.56
C TYR A 173 8.48 2.33 13.95
N ILE A 174 9.39 3.23 13.67
CA ILE A 174 10.73 3.26 14.24
C ILE A 174 10.86 4.51 15.09
N THR A 175 11.19 4.33 16.37
CA THR A 175 11.51 5.41 17.30
C THR A 175 13.00 5.33 17.62
N PHE A 176 13.70 6.44 17.42
CA PHE A 176 15.11 6.56 17.74
C PHE A 176 15.34 7.68 18.75
N GLY A 177 16.30 7.49 19.64
CA GLY A 177 16.57 8.39 20.74
C GLY A 177 18.06 8.61 20.95
N ILE A 178 18.40 9.78 21.45
CA ILE A 178 19.77 10.18 21.80
C ILE A 178 19.82 10.91 23.12
N GLU A 179 20.94 10.81 23.83
CA GLU A 179 21.21 11.64 24.96
C GLU A 179 21.79 13.00 24.53
N ALA A 180 21.29 14.09 25.13
CA ALA A 180 21.75 15.45 24.91
C ALA A 180 21.44 16.31 26.13
N ASP A 181 22.29 17.30 26.41
CA ASP A 181 22.16 18.19 27.58
C ASP A 181 21.01 19.21 27.41
N ASP A 182 20.69 19.57 26.18
CA ASP A 182 19.65 20.54 25.84
C ASP A 182 18.86 20.18 24.60
N LEU A 183 17.66 20.77 24.46
CA LEU A 183 16.75 20.56 23.35
C LEU A 183 17.34 20.97 21.99
N ARG A 184 18.16 22.04 21.93
CA ARG A 184 18.70 22.54 20.69
C ARG A 184 19.69 21.57 20.08
N THR A 185 20.59 21.04 20.90
CA THR A 185 21.55 20.00 20.51
C THR A 185 20.83 18.71 20.13
N ALA A 186 19.82 18.29 20.92
CA ALA A 186 19.00 17.15 20.63
C ALA A 186 18.31 17.29 19.26
N LYS A 187 17.71 18.44 18.98
CA LYS A 187 16.98 18.69 17.73
C LYS A 187 17.88 18.55 16.50
N MET A 188 19.03 19.20 16.48
CA MET A 188 19.96 19.12 15.35
C MET A 188 20.42 17.68 15.06
N ARG A 189 20.71 16.92 16.11
CA ARG A 189 21.13 15.51 15.94
C ARG A 189 19.98 14.61 15.51
N LEU A 190 18.79 14.77 16.09
CA LEU A 190 17.62 13.96 15.73
C LEU A 190 17.13 14.24 14.32
N GLU A 191 17.15 15.50 13.85
CA GLU A 191 16.80 15.86 12.46
C GLU A 191 17.78 15.26 11.45
N ARG A 192 19.06 15.16 11.79
CA ARG A 192 20.04 14.47 10.96
C ARG A 192 19.76 12.97 10.90
N ILE A 193 19.58 12.32 12.05
CA ILE A 193 19.26 10.88 12.11
C ILE A 193 17.97 10.60 11.35
N GLU A 194 16.95 11.45 11.49
CA GLU A 194 15.71 11.33 10.75
C GLU A 194 15.94 11.35 9.24
N THR A 195 16.71 12.29 8.75
CA THR A 195 17.05 12.39 7.32
C THR A 195 17.75 11.13 6.83
N ASP A 196 18.71 10.61 7.60
CA ASP A 196 19.45 9.40 7.26
C ASP A 196 18.53 8.15 7.30
N VAL A 197 17.63 8.04 8.28
CA VAL A 197 16.64 6.96 8.40
C VAL A 197 15.67 6.97 7.21
N LEU A 198 15.13 8.13 6.83
CA LEU A 198 14.25 8.26 5.66
C LEU A 198 14.98 7.92 4.35
N ALA A 199 16.25 8.32 4.20
CA ALA A 199 17.08 8.01 3.05
C ALA A 199 17.37 6.49 2.94
N ASN A 200 17.69 5.83 4.06
CA ASN A 200 17.90 4.39 4.10
C ASN A 200 16.62 3.61 3.74
N PHE A 201 15.47 3.99 4.29
CA PHE A 201 14.18 3.40 3.89
C PHE A 201 13.89 3.59 2.41
N LYS A 202 14.17 4.77 1.87
CA LYS A 202 14.02 5.04 0.43
C LYS A 202 14.92 4.15 -0.42
N THR A 203 16.16 3.89 0.00
CA THR A 203 17.09 2.99 -0.69
C THR A 203 16.57 1.54 -0.68
N LEU A 204 15.90 1.11 0.39
CA LEU A 204 15.23 -0.20 0.49
C LEU A 204 13.90 -0.25 -0.30
N GLY A 205 13.47 0.86 -0.94
CA GLY A 205 12.17 0.95 -1.59
C GLY A 205 10.98 1.10 -0.64
N VAL A 206 11.23 1.35 0.64
CA VAL A 206 10.23 1.49 1.69
C VAL A 206 9.73 2.93 1.76
N GLN A 207 8.42 3.11 1.65
CA GLN A 207 7.81 4.40 1.94
C GLN A 207 7.87 4.69 3.44
N SER A 208 8.21 5.92 3.80
CA SER A 208 8.29 6.33 5.21
C SER A 208 8.00 7.81 5.37
N ARG A 209 7.49 8.19 6.55
CA ARG A 209 7.20 9.60 6.89
C ARG A 209 7.48 9.87 8.36
N SER A 210 7.97 11.07 8.64
CA SER A 210 8.15 11.52 10.01
C SER A 210 6.82 11.84 10.67
N LEU A 211 6.71 11.58 11.96
CA LEU A 211 5.55 11.97 12.74
C LEU A 211 5.80 13.30 13.45
N ASN A 212 4.86 14.22 13.34
CA ASN A 212 4.83 15.42 14.16
C ASN A 212 4.31 15.14 15.57
N GLY A 213 4.29 16.14 16.46
CA GLY A 213 3.88 15.96 17.85
C GLY A 213 2.41 15.56 18.01
N LEU A 214 1.52 16.05 17.13
CA LEU A 214 0.10 15.67 17.15
C LEU A 214 -0.06 14.19 16.79
N GLU A 215 0.58 13.76 15.70
CA GLU A 215 0.55 12.37 15.23
C GLU A 215 1.17 11.40 16.24
N ARG A 216 2.24 11.81 16.94
CA ARG A 216 2.81 11.00 18.03
C ARG A 216 1.87 10.88 19.23
N LEU A 217 1.15 11.96 19.59
CA LEU A 217 0.14 11.90 20.65
C LEU A 217 -1.04 11.02 20.24
N GLU A 218 -1.47 11.08 18.98
CA GLU A 218 -2.51 10.21 18.45
C GLU A 218 -2.07 8.73 18.47
N LEU A 219 -0.82 8.44 18.11
CA LEU A 219 -0.25 7.09 18.20
C LEU A 219 -0.29 6.57 19.66
N LEU A 220 0.18 7.36 20.63
CA LEU A 220 0.19 6.98 22.05
C LEU A 220 -1.23 6.85 22.61
N HIS A 221 -2.14 7.74 22.20
CA HIS A 221 -3.56 7.61 22.53
C HIS A 221 -4.13 6.28 22.02
N GLY A 222 -3.85 5.93 20.76
CA GLY A 222 -4.30 4.65 20.18
C GLY A 222 -3.75 3.43 20.92
N GLN A 223 -2.51 3.46 21.41
CA GLN A 223 -1.93 2.37 22.20
C GLN A 223 -2.57 2.27 23.61
N LEU A 224 -2.99 3.39 24.19
CA LEU A 224 -3.61 3.45 25.51
C LEU A 224 -5.14 3.35 25.49
N HIS A 225 -5.77 3.37 24.28
CA HIS A 225 -7.22 3.21 24.06
C HIS A 225 -7.46 2.11 23.01
N PRO A 226 -7.25 0.85 23.37
CA PRO A 226 -7.16 -0.27 22.43
C PRO A 226 -8.47 -0.61 21.69
N ASP A 227 -9.62 -0.12 22.15
CA ASP A 227 -10.91 -0.30 21.47
C ASP A 227 -11.19 0.74 20.38
N GLY A 228 -10.37 1.80 20.30
CA GLY A 228 -10.51 2.86 19.30
C GLY A 228 -11.84 3.61 19.36
N GLN A 229 -12.64 3.44 20.44
CA GLN A 229 -13.95 4.11 20.56
C GLN A 229 -13.80 5.57 20.98
N GLU A 230 -12.82 5.88 21.81
CA GLU A 230 -12.52 7.26 22.19
C GLU A 230 -11.73 7.95 21.07
N LYS A 231 -12.34 9.00 20.49
CA LYS A 231 -11.67 9.81 19.49
C LYS A 231 -10.63 10.71 20.15
N PHE A 232 -9.44 10.74 19.58
CA PHE A 232 -8.41 11.65 19.99
C PHE A 232 -8.78 13.09 19.61
N HIS A 233 -8.89 13.97 20.59
CA HIS A 233 -9.16 15.39 20.42
C HIS A 233 -8.10 16.20 21.16
N PHE A 234 -7.23 16.85 20.42
CA PHE A 234 -6.17 17.68 20.95
C PHE A 234 -5.82 18.82 20.01
N GLN A 235 -5.67 20.01 20.57
CA GLN A 235 -5.09 21.16 19.89
C GLN A 235 -4.02 21.81 20.77
N TRP A 236 -2.90 22.19 20.18
CA TRP A 236 -1.80 22.84 20.90
C TRP A 236 -2.23 24.14 21.60
N SER A 237 -3.28 24.80 21.12
CA SER A 237 -3.89 25.98 21.74
C SER A 237 -4.57 25.70 23.08
N ASP A 238 -4.85 24.43 23.40
CA ASP A 238 -5.58 24.05 24.60
C ASP A 238 -4.67 23.97 25.82
N LEU A 239 -3.38 23.67 25.64
CA LEU A 239 -2.43 23.58 26.74
C LEU A 239 -2.31 24.88 27.57
N PRO A 240 -2.08 26.07 26.96
CA PRO A 240 -2.00 27.30 27.73
C PRO A 240 -3.35 27.74 28.29
N LYS A 241 -4.49 27.34 27.69
CA LYS A 241 -5.83 27.70 28.14
C LYS A 241 -6.27 26.88 29.37
N THR A 242 -5.96 25.58 29.37
CA THR A 242 -6.42 24.63 30.40
C THR A 242 -5.40 24.43 31.50
N GLY A 243 -4.12 24.64 31.22
CA GLY A 243 -3.01 24.31 32.12
C GLY A 243 -2.74 22.80 32.23
N LEU A 244 -3.36 22.00 31.33
CA LEU A 244 -3.14 20.57 31.23
C LEU A 244 -1.84 20.29 30.48
N SER A 245 -1.30 19.10 30.68
CA SER A 245 -0.16 18.56 29.92
C SER A 245 -0.65 17.73 28.75
N THR A 246 0.22 17.44 27.79
CA THR A 246 -0.12 16.51 26.69
C THR A 246 -0.50 15.12 27.17
N LYS A 247 -0.02 14.70 28.36
CA LYS A 247 -0.37 13.41 28.96
C LYS A 247 -1.85 13.30 29.34
N ASP A 248 -2.48 14.42 29.70
CA ASP A 248 -3.89 14.43 30.10
C ASP A 248 -4.83 14.10 28.94
N PHE A 249 -4.38 14.33 27.70
CA PHE A 249 -5.15 14.05 26.49
C PHE A 249 -4.98 12.62 25.96
N ILE A 250 -3.93 11.91 26.38
CA ILE A 250 -3.66 10.53 25.97
C ILE A 250 -3.89 9.50 27.07
N SER A 251 -4.14 9.96 28.30
CA SER A 251 -4.29 9.08 29.46
C SER A 251 -5.60 8.32 29.41
N PRO A 252 -5.60 6.99 29.56
CA PRO A 252 -6.82 6.22 29.68
C PRO A 252 -7.56 6.56 30.99
N SER A 253 -8.81 6.17 31.06
CA SER A 253 -9.69 6.39 32.24
C SER A 253 -9.14 5.76 33.53
N GLY A 254 -8.32 4.72 33.40
CA GLY A 254 -7.63 4.08 34.53
C GLY A 254 -6.54 3.12 34.08
N LEU A 255 -5.52 2.99 34.91
CA LEU A 255 -4.45 2.01 34.75
C LEU A 255 -4.27 1.27 36.05
N SER A 256 -4.31 -0.05 36.05
CA SER A 256 -4.14 -0.87 37.26
C SER A 256 -3.38 -2.16 36.95
N PHE A 257 -2.51 -2.55 37.90
CA PHE A 257 -1.73 -3.78 37.80
C PHE A 257 -2.28 -4.80 38.82
N SER A 258 -2.44 -6.04 38.37
CA SER A 258 -3.00 -7.10 39.19
C SER A 258 -2.09 -7.47 40.37
N LYS A 259 -2.67 -7.82 41.50
CA LYS A 259 -1.89 -8.20 42.71
C LYS A 259 -1.01 -9.43 42.51
N ASP A 260 -1.39 -10.31 41.58
CA ASP A 260 -0.64 -11.50 41.22
C ASP A 260 0.55 -11.17 40.25
N GLY A 261 0.70 -9.89 39.89
CA GLY A 261 1.77 -9.40 39.01
C GLY A 261 1.71 -9.89 37.57
N LYS A 262 0.60 -10.53 37.14
CA LYS A 262 0.53 -11.26 35.87
C LYS A 262 -0.16 -10.51 34.76
N THR A 263 -1.02 -9.55 35.05
CA THR A 263 -1.83 -8.80 34.10
C THR A 263 -1.99 -7.37 34.55
N PHE A 264 -2.34 -6.50 33.62
CA PHE A 264 -2.73 -5.12 33.88
C PHE A 264 -4.11 -4.84 33.26
N ARG A 265 -4.70 -3.71 33.61
CA ARG A 265 -5.89 -3.16 32.97
C ARG A 265 -5.63 -1.74 32.53
N VAL A 266 -6.07 -1.46 31.29
CA VAL A 266 -6.09 -0.14 30.66
C VAL A 266 -7.55 0.16 30.34
N GLY A 267 -8.14 1.16 31.01
CA GLY A 267 -9.59 1.35 30.97
C GLY A 267 -10.32 0.06 31.33
N ASP A 268 -11.21 -0.38 30.48
CA ASP A 268 -11.98 -1.63 30.64
C ASP A 268 -11.29 -2.89 30.07
N HIS A 269 -10.14 -2.73 29.41
CA HIS A 269 -9.42 -3.82 28.76
C HIS A 269 -8.38 -4.45 29.71
N SER A 270 -8.23 -5.77 29.60
CA SER A 270 -7.18 -6.53 30.29
C SER A 270 -6.02 -6.78 29.34
N GLY A 271 -4.80 -6.58 29.82
CA GLY A 271 -3.58 -6.78 29.03
C GLY A 271 -2.49 -7.55 29.77
N ALA A 272 -1.54 -8.07 29.03
CA ALA A 272 -0.30 -8.63 29.56
C ALA A 272 0.82 -8.45 28.54
N VAL A 273 2.03 -8.18 29.04
CA VAL A 273 3.26 -8.15 28.23
C VAL A 273 4.09 -9.38 28.54
N SER A 274 4.60 -9.97 27.47
CA SER A 274 5.52 -11.11 27.50
C SER A 274 6.81 -10.74 26.75
N PHE A 275 7.94 -11.33 27.11
CA PHE A 275 9.16 -11.24 26.33
C PHE A 275 9.40 -12.53 25.53
N LEU A 276 10.03 -12.40 24.39
CA LEU A 276 10.41 -13.53 23.55
C LEU A 276 11.78 -14.06 23.98
N GLN A 277 11.80 -15.27 24.48
CA GLN A 277 13.03 -16.02 24.77
C GLN A 277 13.42 -16.84 23.54
N ILE A 278 14.54 -16.52 22.92
CA ILE A 278 15.09 -17.25 21.78
C ILE A 278 15.85 -18.45 22.29
N LEU A 279 15.39 -19.66 21.95
CA LEU A 279 16.00 -20.94 22.31
C LEU A 279 16.67 -21.60 21.09
N ALA A 280 16.23 -21.21 19.89
CA ALA A 280 16.75 -21.72 18.63
C ALA A 280 18.20 -21.27 18.39
N PRO A 281 19.05 -22.12 17.83
CA PRO A 281 20.35 -21.71 17.33
C PRO A 281 20.26 -20.82 16.10
N GLU A 282 19.25 -21.05 15.26
CA GLU A 282 18.94 -20.28 14.07
C GLU A 282 17.45 -19.88 14.06
N LEU A 283 17.16 -18.65 13.64
CA LEU A 283 15.82 -18.15 13.47
C LEU A 283 15.46 -18.06 11.98
N THR A 284 14.17 -17.99 11.69
CA THR A 284 13.66 -17.71 10.34
C THR A 284 13.01 -16.33 10.28
N ASP A 285 13.06 -15.70 9.11
CA ASP A 285 12.46 -14.39 8.83
C ASP A 285 10.91 -14.33 8.91
N ARG A 286 10.28 -15.50 9.16
CA ARG A 286 8.83 -15.63 9.29
C ARG A 286 8.28 -15.43 10.70
N LEU A 287 9.11 -15.48 11.72
CA LEU A 287 8.66 -15.41 13.11
C LEU A 287 7.85 -14.12 13.39
N LEU A 288 8.38 -12.96 12.99
CA LEU A 288 7.70 -11.68 13.20
C LEU A 288 6.42 -11.58 12.36
N ALA A 289 6.48 -12.04 11.12
CA ALA A 289 5.33 -12.06 10.22
C ALA A 289 4.18 -12.91 10.80
N ASP A 290 4.46 -14.15 11.21
CA ASP A 290 3.44 -15.05 11.78
C ASP A 290 2.86 -14.51 13.11
N LEU A 291 3.65 -13.78 13.91
CA LEU A 291 3.14 -13.10 15.12
C LEU A 291 2.18 -11.95 14.76
N LEU A 292 2.48 -11.18 13.72
CA LEU A 292 1.64 -10.07 13.26
C LEU A 292 0.45 -10.52 12.40
N ASP A 293 0.47 -11.76 11.92
CA ASP A 293 -0.65 -12.35 11.17
C ASP A 293 -1.69 -13.04 12.08
N LEU A 294 -1.52 -12.95 13.40
CA LEU A 294 -2.56 -13.38 14.34
C LEU A 294 -3.84 -12.54 14.15
N ASN A 295 -4.98 -13.22 14.26
CA ASN A 295 -6.32 -12.62 14.09
C ASN A 295 -6.78 -11.74 15.27
N ASP A 296 -5.86 -11.36 16.14
CA ASP A 296 -6.13 -10.64 17.37
C ASP A 296 -5.21 -9.42 17.51
N ALA A 297 -5.63 -8.45 18.32
CA ALA A 297 -4.82 -7.27 18.58
C ALA A 297 -3.53 -7.67 19.32
N VAL A 298 -2.40 -7.35 18.71
CA VAL A 298 -1.06 -7.60 19.25
C VAL A 298 -0.15 -6.43 18.93
N THR A 299 0.66 -6.03 19.92
CA THR A 299 1.75 -5.08 19.72
C THR A 299 3.08 -5.79 19.95
N VAL A 300 3.96 -5.75 18.95
CA VAL A 300 5.31 -6.30 19.06
C VAL A 300 6.31 -5.17 19.06
N ASN A 301 7.21 -5.17 20.05
CA ASN A 301 8.25 -4.16 20.18
C ASN A 301 9.62 -4.82 20.19
N LEU A 302 10.52 -4.31 19.35
CA LEU A 302 11.94 -4.67 19.35
C LEU A 302 12.73 -3.46 19.83
N HIS A 303 13.35 -3.57 21.03
CA HIS A 303 14.34 -2.62 21.47
C HIS A 303 15.70 -3.11 21.03
N ILE A 304 16.44 -2.27 20.33
CA ILE A 304 17.73 -2.59 19.73
C ILE A 304 18.74 -1.54 20.18
N GLN A 305 19.78 -1.99 20.89
CA GLN A 305 20.86 -1.14 21.34
C GLN A 305 22.19 -1.65 20.79
N SER A 306 22.86 -0.87 19.97
CA SER A 306 24.18 -1.22 19.46
C SER A 306 25.21 -1.17 20.59
N ILE A 307 26.16 -2.11 20.58
CA ILE A 307 27.30 -2.11 21.48
C ILE A 307 28.52 -1.58 20.71
N ASP A 308 29.33 -0.77 21.39
CA ASP A 308 30.60 -0.30 20.81
C ASP A 308 31.45 -1.50 20.35
N GLN A 309 31.91 -1.48 19.09
CA GLN A 309 32.62 -2.57 18.44
C GLN A 309 33.86 -3.00 19.23
N ALA A 310 34.64 -2.06 19.72
CA ALA A 310 35.84 -2.36 20.51
C ALA A 310 35.48 -2.99 21.86
N GLN A 311 34.36 -2.58 22.46
CA GLN A 311 33.88 -3.18 23.70
C GLN A 311 33.33 -4.60 23.45
N ALA A 312 32.57 -4.82 22.38
CA ALA A 312 32.10 -6.16 22.00
C ALA A 312 33.26 -7.15 21.80
N ILE A 313 34.26 -6.77 20.99
CA ILE A 313 35.46 -7.59 20.76
C ILE A 313 36.21 -7.86 22.06
N ARG A 314 36.37 -6.88 22.95
CA ARG A 314 37.02 -7.09 24.25
C ARG A 314 36.27 -8.08 25.14
N ASN A 315 34.95 -8.00 25.16
CA ASN A 315 34.08 -8.88 25.94
C ASN A 315 34.15 -10.31 25.45
N ILE A 316 34.13 -10.53 24.13
CA ILE A 316 34.28 -11.89 23.54
C ILE A 316 35.66 -12.46 23.80
N LYS A 317 36.72 -11.69 23.61
CA LYS A 317 38.09 -12.13 23.93
C LYS A 317 38.25 -12.52 25.40
N ARG A 318 37.61 -11.79 26.33
CA ARG A 318 37.58 -12.16 27.75
C ARG A 318 36.85 -13.46 27.98
N LYS A 319 35.65 -13.65 27.41
CA LYS A 319 34.91 -14.93 27.48
C LYS A 319 35.69 -16.08 26.87
N MET A 320 36.35 -15.89 25.73
CA MET A 320 37.24 -16.90 25.14
C MET A 320 38.38 -17.31 26.08
N SER A 321 39.02 -16.32 26.71
CA SER A 321 40.06 -16.59 27.71
C SER A 321 39.52 -17.37 28.91
N ASP A 322 38.34 -17.08 29.37
CA ASP A 322 37.71 -17.80 30.48
C ASP A 322 37.30 -19.22 30.07
N LEU A 323 36.77 -19.43 28.87
CA LEU A 323 36.50 -20.76 28.30
C LEU A 323 37.76 -21.57 28.15
N GLN A 324 38.88 -20.98 27.69
CA GLN A 324 40.19 -21.66 27.62
C GLN A 324 40.69 -22.09 29.00
N LYS A 325 40.54 -21.26 30.03
CA LYS A 325 40.87 -21.64 31.44
C LYS A 325 40.02 -22.80 31.89
N MET A 326 38.70 -22.77 31.65
CA MET A 326 37.80 -23.88 31.97
C MET A 326 38.19 -25.16 31.24
N THR A 327 38.55 -25.09 29.96
CA THR A 327 39.07 -26.23 29.18
C THR A 327 40.33 -26.81 29.81
N ILE A 328 41.28 -25.96 30.18
CA ILE A 328 42.53 -26.39 30.86
C ILE A 328 42.23 -27.04 32.22
N GLU A 329 41.24 -26.53 32.98
CA GLU A 329 40.85 -27.12 34.27
C GLU A 329 40.19 -28.49 34.09
N GLU A 330 39.30 -28.64 33.09
CA GLU A 330 38.70 -29.94 32.79
C GLU A 330 39.71 -30.94 32.24
N GLN A 331 40.66 -30.53 31.41
CA GLN A 331 41.78 -31.36 30.99
C GLN A 331 42.64 -31.84 32.17
N LYS A 332 42.95 -30.96 33.11
CA LYS A 332 43.68 -31.34 34.35
C LYS A 332 42.87 -32.31 35.22
N LYS A 333 41.57 -32.19 35.30
CA LYS A 333 40.67 -33.12 35.99
C LYS A 333 40.66 -34.49 35.29
N ALA A 334 40.55 -34.53 33.96
CA ALA A 334 40.60 -35.76 33.16
C ALA A 334 41.90 -36.54 33.41
N VAL A 335 43.06 -35.87 33.31
CA VAL A 335 44.35 -36.45 33.58
C VAL A 335 44.43 -37.00 35.00
N ARG A 336 43.99 -36.26 36.01
CA ARG A 336 43.97 -36.72 37.42
C ARG A 336 43.07 -37.93 37.64
N SER A 337 42.06 -38.11 36.82
CA SER A 337 41.11 -39.23 36.87
C SER A 337 41.51 -40.38 35.95
N GLY A 338 42.65 -40.31 35.30
CA GLY A 338 43.19 -41.38 34.41
C GLY A 338 42.58 -41.40 33.02
N TYR A 339 41.88 -40.32 32.59
CA TYR A 339 41.33 -40.17 31.25
C TYR A 339 42.27 -39.37 30.33
N ASP A 340 42.05 -39.50 29.03
CA ASP A 340 42.87 -38.82 28.03
C ASP A 340 42.59 -37.27 28.11
N MET A 341 43.62 -36.46 27.86
CA MET A 341 43.56 -35.00 27.84
C MET A 341 42.62 -34.46 26.76
N ASP A 342 42.36 -35.23 25.70
CA ASP A 342 41.51 -34.84 24.60
C ASP A 342 40.00 -34.98 24.90
N ILE A 343 39.65 -35.56 26.06
CA ILE A 343 38.25 -35.66 26.51
C ILE A 343 37.84 -34.35 27.14
N ILE A 344 37.33 -33.43 26.30
CA ILE A 344 36.74 -32.17 26.72
C ILE A 344 35.23 -32.32 26.69
N PRO A 345 34.47 -31.79 27.69
CA PRO A 345 33.00 -31.71 27.59
C PRO A 345 32.56 -31.05 26.26
N THR A 346 31.69 -31.72 25.53
CA THR A 346 31.21 -31.29 24.21
C THR A 346 30.71 -29.82 24.22
N ASP A 347 30.00 -29.45 25.28
CA ASP A 347 29.50 -28.08 25.44
C ASP A 347 30.60 -27.03 25.46
N LEU A 348 31.73 -27.36 26.14
CA LEU A 348 32.84 -26.42 26.27
C LEU A 348 33.61 -26.25 24.95
N ALA A 349 33.74 -27.33 24.18
CA ALA A 349 34.34 -27.30 22.84
C ALA A 349 33.47 -26.50 21.87
N THR A 350 32.16 -26.76 21.87
CA THR A 350 31.19 -26.03 21.02
C THR A 350 31.19 -24.53 21.33
N TYR A 351 31.07 -24.13 22.62
CA TYR A 351 31.10 -22.71 23.00
C TYR A 351 32.44 -22.03 22.64
N GLY A 352 33.55 -22.76 22.68
CA GLY A 352 34.86 -22.26 22.29
C GLY A 352 34.93 -21.96 20.79
N GLU A 353 34.37 -22.83 19.97
CA GLU A 353 34.30 -22.67 18.52
C GLU A 353 33.32 -21.55 18.11
N GLU A 354 32.14 -21.55 18.70
CA GLU A 354 31.14 -20.46 18.50
C GLU A 354 31.71 -19.09 18.84
N ALA A 355 32.40 -18.96 19.98
CA ALA A 355 33.02 -17.70 20.37
C ALA A 355 34.13 -17.25 19.40
N LYS A 356 34.88 -18.21 18.81
CA LYS A 356 35.91 -17.93 17.80
C LYS A 356 35.29 -17.47 16.49
N ASN A 357 34.23 -18.14 16.03
CA ASN A 357 33.48 -17.78 14.83
C ASN A 357 32.85 -16.40 14.96
N LEU A 358 32.20 -16.13 16.10
CA LEU A 358 31.64 -14.82 16.40
C LEU A 358 32.69 -13.70 16.39
N LEU A 359 33.88 -13.96 16.94
CA LEU A 359 35.00 -13.02 16.91
C LEU A 359 35.46 -12.75 15.47
N GLN A 360 35.55 -13.80 14.65
CA GLN A 360 35.91 -13.67 13.24
C GLN A 360 34.86 -12.85 12.46
N ASP A 361 33.57 -13.12 12.67
CA ASP A 361 32.49 -12.39 12.01
C ASP A 361 32.52 -10.89 12.34
N LEU A 362 32.76 -10.55 13.62
CA LEU A 362 32.88 -9.15 14.05
C LEU A 362 34.15 -8.46 13.53
N GLN A 363 35.20 -9.21 13.17
CA GLN A 363 36.46 -8.64 12.69
C GLN A 363 36.57 -8.60 11.16
N SER A 364 35.95 -9.55 10.45
CA SER A 364 36.12 -9.74 9.02
C SER A 364 34.89 -9.49 8.18
N ARG A 365 33.70 -9.53 8.78
CA ARG A 365 32.41 -9.23 8.13
C ARG A 365 31.86 -7.95 8.73
N ASN A 366 31.07 -7.19 7.99
CA ASN A 366 30.45 -5.95 8.48
C ASN A 366 29.38 -6.22 9.58
N GLU A 367 29.67 -7.10 10.52
CA GLU A 367 28.80 -7.49 11.63
C GLU A 367 29.06 -6.62 12.86
N ARG A 368 27.98 -6.21 13.51
CA ARG A 368 28.00 -5.52 14.81
C ARG A 368 27.27 -6.36 15.85
N MET A 369 27.45 -6.01 17.13
CA MET A 369 26.71 -6.62 18.24
C MET A 369 25.61 -5.67 18.70
N PHE A 370 24.43 -6.24 18.86
CA PHE A 370 23.26 -5.55 19.42
C PHE A 370 22.76 -6.28 20.67
N LEU A 371 22.24 -5.52 21.62
CA LEU A 371 21.40 -6.01 22.70
C LEU A 371 19.95 -5.84 22.25
N VAL A 372 19.22 -6.93 22.19
CA VAL A 372 17.85 -6.96 21.68
C VAL A 372 16.90 -7.48 22.73
N THR A 373 15.83 -6.72 23.00
CA THR A 373 14.67 -7.13 23.78
C THR A 373 13.44 -7.16 22.88
N VAL A 374 12.77 -8.31 22.79
CA VAL A 374 11.52 -8.45 22.04
C VAL A 374 10.37 -8.61 23.00
N LEU A 375 9.44 -7.66 22.98
CA LEU A 375 8.22 -7.64 23.82
C LEU A 375 7.01 -7.89 22.96
N VAL A 376 6.09 -8.70 23.46
CA VAL A 376 4.79 -8.97 22.84
C VAL A 376 3.71 -8.59 23.85
N GLU A 377 2.92 -7.59 23.49
CA GLU A 377 1.79 -7.10 24.27
C GLU A 377 0.49 -7.62 23.66
N ASN A 378 -0.34 -8.24 24.48
CA ASN A 378 -1.69 -8.65 24.14
C ASN A 378 -2.69 -7.88 25.01
N ILE A 379 -3.74 -7.33 24.38
CA ILE A 379 -4.84 -6.63 25.08
C ILE A 379 -6.16 -7.16 24.54
N ALA A 380 -7.10 -7.45 25.46
CA ALA A 380 -8.43 -7.93 25.13
C ALA A 380 -9.50 -7.38 26.08
N ALA A 381 -10.73 -7.23 25.60
CA ALA A 381 -11.86 -6.76 26.39
C ALA A 381 -12.20 -7.71 27.57
N LYS A 382 -11.95 -9.02 27.42
CA LYS A 382 -12.22 -10.03 28.43
C LYS A 382 -10.95 -10.80 28.80
N ARG A 383 -10.75 -11.06 30.10
CA ARG A 383 -9.58 -11.79 30.61
C ARG A 383 -9.43 -13.20 29.99
N GLN A 384 -10.52 -13.90 29.73
CA GLN A 384 -10.46 -15.23 29.10
C GLN A 384 -9.91 -15.13 27.67
N LYS A 385 -10.38 -14.14 26.89
CA LYS A 385 -9.85 -13.90 25.54
C LYS A 385 -8.36 -13.56 25.58
N LEU A 386 -7.93 -12.70 26.50
CA LEU A 386 -6.52 -12.37 26.69
C LEU A 386 -5.64 -13.63 26.84
N PHE A 387 -6.07 -14.60 27.65
CA PHE A 387 -5.31 -15.85 27.82
C PHE A 387 -5.29 -16.68 26.54
N ASN A 388 -6.36 -16.70 25.77
CA ASN A 388 -6.41 -17.39 24.50
C ASN A 388 -5.45 -16.72 23.48
N ASP A 389 -5.40 -15.39 23.44
CA ASP A 389 -4.54 -14.61 22.55
C ASP A 389 -3.05 -14.83 22.91
N ILE A 390 -2.71 -14.83 24.21
CA ILE A 390 -1.35 -15.18 24.68
C ILE A 390 -0.99 -16.63 24.33
N PHE A 391 -1.92 -17.55 24.42
CA PHE A 391 -1.69 -18.95 24.07
C PHE A 391 -1.44 -19.09 22.56
N ALA A 392 -2.22 -18.39 21.72
CA ALA A 392 -2.00 -18.37 20.27
C ALA A 392 -0.63 -17.80 19.92
N ALA A 393 -0.23 -16.65 20.50
CA ALA A 393 1.10 -16.06 20.33
C ALA A 393 2.22 -16.99 20.81
N SER A 394 2.03 -17.69 21.93
CA SER A 394 2.97 -18.70 22.41
C SER A 394 3.11 -19.88 21.46
N GLY A 395 2.01 -20.31 20.82
CA GLY A 395 2.04 -21.38 19.80
C GLY A 395 2.89 -20.98 18.57
N VAL A 396 2.76 -19.72 18.12
CA VAL A 396 3.62 -19.20 17.04
C VAL A 396 5.10 -19.20 17.47
N ALA A 397 5.40 -18.69 18.67
CA ALA A 397 6.79 -18.67 19.16
C ALA A 397 7.38 -20.09 19.24
N GLN A 398 6.62 -21.08 19.73
CA GLN A 398 7.04 -22.49 19.84
C GLN A 398 7.32 -23.12 18.48
N LYS A 399 6.55 -22.77 17.44
CA LYS A 399 6.79 -23.23 16.06
C LYS A 399 8.23 -22.90 15.58
N TYR A 400 8.79 -21.81 16.08
CA TYR A 400 10.14 -21.33 15.75
C TYR A 400 11.18 -21.60 16.86
N ASN A 401 10.96 -22.58 17.73
CA ASN A 401 11.82 -22.89 18.87
C ASN A 401 12.12 -21.68 19.75
N CYS A 402 11.13 -20.83 19.94
CA CYS A 402 11.15 -19.71 20.87
C CYS A 402 10.12 -19.92 21.99
N ALA A 403 10.30 -19.28 23.12
CA ALA A 403 9.34 -19.29 24.20
C ALA A 403 8.85 -17.88 24.53
N LEU A 404 7.56 -17.68 24.54
CA LEU A 404 6.97 -16.42 25.00
C LEU A 404 6.76 -16.50 26.51
N LYS A 405 7.53 -15.71 27.26
CA LYS A 405 7.51 -15.70 28.75
C LYS A 405 6.87 -14.41 29.22
N ARG A 406 5.78 -14.52 30.00
CA ARG A 406 5.13 -13.36 30.58
C ARG A 406 6.02 -12.64 31.59
N LEU A 407 6.01 -11.32 31.62
CA LEU A 407 6.75 -10.47 32.55
C LEU A 407 6.05 -10.45 33.92
N ASP A 408 6.10 -11.53 34.68
CA ASP A 408 5.47 -11.58 35.99
C ASP A 408 6.14 -10.56 36.95
N TYR A 409 5.34 -9.73 37.62
CA TYR A 409 5.73 -8.62 38.50
C TYR A 409 6.44 -7.44 37.81
N GLN A 410 6.57 -7.44 36.48
CA GLN A 410 7.16 -6.37 35.66
C GLN A 410 6.16 -5.86 34.58
N GLN A 411 4.85 -6.03 34.83
CA GLN A 411 3.84 -5.66 33.82
C GLN A 411 3.77 -4.15 33.58
N GLU A 412 4.05 -3.32 34.59
CA GLU A 412 4.12 -1.87 34.46
C GLU A 412 5.29 -1.48 33.55
N GLN A 413 6.49 -1.98 33.86
CA GLN A 413 7.70 -1.75 33.03
C GLN A 413 7.50 -2.28 31.62
N GLY A 414 6.89 -3.46 31.48
CA GLY A 414 6.56 -4.06 30.18
C GLY A 414 5.65 -3.17 29.36
N LEU A 415 4.53 -2.72 29.92
CA LEU A 415 3.59 -1.81 29.26
C LEU A 415 4.26 -0.49 28.84
N MET A 416 5.02 0.13 29.76
CA MET A 416 5.70 1.40 29.46
C MET A 416 6.78 1.25 28.40
N SER A 417 7.45 0.09 28.32
CA SER A 417 8.40 -0.25 27.26
C SER A 417 7.70 -0.61 25.92
N SER A 418 6.42 -0.97 25.96
CA SER A 418 5.64 -1.24 24.74
C SER A 418 5.10 0.01 24.06
N LEU A 419 5.12 1.16 24.73
CA LEU A 419 4.76 2.43 24.09
C LEU A 419 5.84 2.89 23.11
N ALA A 420 5.45 3.47 21.97
CA ALA A 420 6.36 3.94 20.92
C ALA A 420 7.12 5.21 21.34
N LEU A 421 7.82 5.14 22.46
CA LEU A 421 8.57 6.24 23.06
C LEU A 421 10.09 6.11 22.93
N GLY A 422 10.62 4.90 22.66
CA GLY A 422 12.06 4.66 22.56
C GLY A 422 12.74 4.40 23.91
N THR A 423 12.01 3.92 24.92
CA THR A 423 12.55 3.58 26.24
C THR A 423 12.32 2.10 26.54
N ASN A 424 13.34 1.42 27.02
CA ASN A 424 13.27 0.05 27.52
C ASN A 424 13.50 0.04 29.03
N GLN A 425 12.51 -0.41 29.80
CA GLN A 425 12.61 -0.57 31.27
C GLN A 425 12.82 -2.04 31.66
N ILE A 426 13.00 -2.92 30.67
CA ILE A 426 13.20 -4.35 30.87
C ILE A 426 14.66 -4.68 30.65
N GLU A 427 15.32 -5.24 31.68
CA GLU A 427 16.75 -5.61 31.66
C GLU A 427 17.00 -7.02 31.06
N ILE A 428 16.01 -7.58 30.33
CA ILE A 428 16.13 -8.87 29.67
C ILE A 428 16.60 -8.63 28.24
N GLU A 429 17.88 -8.77 28.00
CA GLU A 429 18.51 -8.48 26.72
C GLU A 429 19.20 -9.72 26.16
N ARG A 430 19.10 -9.93 24.84
CA ARG A 430 19.84 -10.97 24.10
C ARG A 430 20.88 -10.30 23.21
N GLY A 431 22.13 -10.72 23.35
CA GLY A 431 23.18 -10.32 22.40
C GLY A 431 23.00 -11.05 21.07
N LEU A 432 22.85 -10.29 19.99
CA LEU A 432 22.71 -10.78 18.61
C LEU A 432 23.66 -10.01 17.69
N THR A 433 24.11 -10.67 16.60
CA THR A 433 24.86 -10.02 15.52
C THR A 433 23.92 -9.24 14.61
N THR A 434 24.45 -8.46 13.67
CA THR A 434 23.65 -7.73 12.68
C THR A 434 22.72 -8.66 11.93
N SER A 435 23.26 -9.73 11.32
CA SER A 435 22.47 -10.68 10.55
C SER A 435 21.42 -11.40 11.39
N SER A 436 21.76 -11.77 12.64
CA SER A 436 20.80 -12.38 13.57
C SER A 436 19.70 -11.42 14.02
N THR A 437 19.99 -10.11 14.15
CA THR A 437 19.00 -9.08 14.47
C THR A 437 18.11 -8.77 13.25
N ALA A 438 18.71 -8.75 12.05
CA ALA A 438 18.01 -8.50 10.80
C ALA A 438 16.99 -9.59 10.43
N ILE A 439 17.07 -10.77 11.02
CA ILE A 439 16.07 -11.84 10.86
C ILE A 439 14.66 -11.39 11.30
N PHE A 440 14.55 -10.45 12.24
CA PHE A 440 13.29 -9.78 12.53
C PHE A 440 12.94 -8.77 11.43
N VAL A 441 12.83 -9.26 10.18
CA VAL A 441 12.52 -8.43 9.03
C VAL A 441 11.21 -7.70 9.26
N PRO A 442 11.21 -6.36 9.20
CA PRO A 442 10.02 -5.56 9.52
C PRO A 442 8.97 -5.56 8.42
N PHE A 443 9.28 -6.15 7.26
CA PHE A 443 8.40 -6.20 6.11
C PHE A 443 7.64 -7.52 6.08
N THR A 444 6.32 -7.45 6.19
CA THR A 444 5.47 -8.63 6.34
C THR A 444 4.49 -8.75 5.18
N THR A 445 3.26 -8.29 5.36
CA THR A 445 2.19 -8.37 4.38
C THR A 445 1.92 -6.99 3.81
N CYS A 446 2.04 -6.84 2.51
CA CYS A 446 1.71 -5.58 1.86
C CYS A 446 0.19 -5.39 1.85
N GLU A 447 -0.26 -4.26 2.37
CA GLU A 447 -1.67 -3.85 2.38
C GLU A 447 -1.87 -2.69 1.41
N LEU A 448 -3.01 -2.66 0.76
CA LEU A 448 -3.40 -1.59 -0.14
C LEU A 448 -4.78 -1.08 0.23
N PHE A 449 -4.82 -0.07 1.07
CA PHE A 449 -6.04 0.60 1.47
C PHE A 449 -5.86 2.11 1.37
N GLN A 450 -6.50 2.70 0.38
CA GLN A 450 -6.54 4.14 0.17
C GLN A 450 -7.96 4.64 0.47
N GLU A 451 -8.08 5.89 0.91
CA GLU A 451 -9.35 6.56 1.19
C GLU A 451 -9.78 7.46 0.02
N GLY A 452 -11.00 7.94 0.04
CA GLY A 452 -11.56 8.84 -0.96
C GLY A 452 -12.09 8.11 -2.20
N GLU A 453 -11.64 8.49 -3.40
CA GLU A 453 -12.07 7.88 -4.67
C GLU A 453 -11.40 6.50 -4.92
N ALA A 454 -11.18 5.72 -3.87
CA ALA A 454 -10.57 4.41 -4.00
C ALA A 454 -11.60 3.36 -4.44
N LEU A 455 -11.23 2.59 -5.44
CA LEU A 455 -12.04 1.51 -6.02
C LEU A 455 -11.73 0.19 -5.30
N TYR A 456 -12.76 -0.65 -5.15
CA TYR A 456 -12.61 -1.98 -4.57
C TYR A 456 -12.08 -2.99 -5.60
N TYR A 457 -11.05 -3.75 -5.24
CA TYR A 457 -10.42 -4.75 -6.10
C TYR A 457 -10.44 -6.19 -5.56
N GLY A 458 -11.01 -6.42 -4.39
CA GLY A 458 -11.09 -7.72 -3.76
C GLY A 458 -10.60 -7.72 -2.32
N LEU A 459 -10.40 -8.89 -1.75
CA LEU A 459 -9.75 -9.11 -0.46
C LEU A 459 -8.31 -9.55 -0.70
N ASN A 460 -7.39 -9.06 0.11
CA ASN A 460 -6.01 -9.56 0.13
C ASN A 460 -6.01 -11.04 0.53
N ALA A 461 -5.50 -11.93 -0.31
CA ALA A 461 -5.51 -13.37 -0.04
C ALA A 461 -4.68 -13.78 1.19
N LEU A 462 -3.78 -12.91 1.67
CA LEU A 462 -2.93 -13.18 2.83
C LEU A 462 -3.56 -12.68 4.14
N SER A 463 -4.10 -11.46 4.14
CA SER A 463 -4.63 -10.82 5.35
C SER A 463 -6.17 -10.79 5.41
N ASN A 464 -6.84 -11.12 4.32
CA ASN A 464 -8.29 -10.96 4.12
C ASN A 464 -8.80 -9.50 4.30
N ASN A 465 -7.93 -8.50 4.27
CA ASN A 465 -8.32 -7.10 4.30
C ASN A 465 -8.82 -6.64 2.92
N LEU A 466 -9.68 -5.61 2.90
CA LEU A 466 -10.15 -5.00 1.67
C LEU A 466 -8.98 -4.38 0.89
N ILE A 467 -8.94 -4.63 -0.41
CA ILE A 467 -8.04 -3.92 -1.33
C ILE A 467 -8.84 -2.75 -1.91
N MET A 468 -8.46 -1.54 -1.49
CA MET A 468 -9.04 -0.29 -1.95
C MET A 468 -7.95 0.58 -2.55
N ALA A 469 -8.07 0.93 -3.84
CA ALA A 469 -7.01 1.65 -4.53
C ALA A 469 -7.56 2.68 -5.52
N ASN A 470 -6.91 3.83 -5.60
CA ASN A 470 -7.22 4.89 -6.56
C ASN A 470 -6.16 4.91 -7.67
N ARG A 471 -6.51 4.41 -8.85
CA ARG A 471 -5.60 4.35 -10.01
C ARG A 471 -5.09 5.73 -10.44
N LYS A 472 -5.85 6.81 -10.19
CA LYS A 472 -5.44 8.19 -10.50
C LYS A 472 -4.17 8.61 -9.73
N THR A 473 -3.84 7.94 -8.62
CA THR A 473 -2.62 8.21 -7.83
C THR A 473 -1.36 7.58 -8.42
N LEU A 474 -1.51 6.64 -9.35
CA LEU A 474 -0.40 5.98 -10.03
C LEU A 474 0.34 6.94 -10.96
N LYS A 475 1.61 6.69 -11.14
CA LYS A 475 2.43 7.43 -12.11
C LYS A 475 1.95 7.16 -13.55
N ASN A 476 1.57 5.92 -13.86
CA ASN A 476 0.96 5.50 -15.11
C ASN A 476 -0.37 4.76 -14.80
N PRO A 477 -1.52 5.46 -14.78
CA PRO A 477 -2.80 4.87 -14.38
C PRO A 477 -3.37 3.87 -15.40
N ASN A 478 -2.72 3.71 -16.56
CA ASN A 478 -3.11 2.75 -17.59
C ASN A 478 -3.17 1.33 -17.01
N GLY A 479 -4.10 0.51 -17.47
CA GLY A 479 -4.36 -0.80 -16.89
C GLY A 479 -4.47 -1.95 -17.85
N LEU A 480 -4.13 -3.14 -17.38
CA LEU A 480 -4.32 -4.40 -18.08
C LEU A 480 -5.11 -5.39 -17.21
N PHE A 481 -6.11 -6.03 -17.81
CA PHE A 481 -6.82 -7.16 -17.24
C PHE A 481 -6.44 -8.43 -18.02
N LEU A 482 -5.70 -9.31 -17.39
CA LEU A 482 -5.15 -10.51 -18.01
C LEU A 482 -5.79 -11.76 -17.42
N GLY A 483 -6.24 -12.69 -18.25
CA GLY A 483 -6.80 -13.92 -17.74
C GLY A 483 -7.39 -14.85 -18.82
N THR A 484 -7.32 -16.14 -18.56
CA THR A 484 -7.94 -17.16 -19.43
C THR A 484 -9.46 -17.02 -19.48
N PRO A 485 -10.13 -17.58 -20.49
CA PRO A 485 -11.58 -17.63 -20.53
C PRO A 485 -12.16 -18.23 -19.26
N GLY A 486 -13.22 -17.61 -18.70
CA GLY A 486 -13.87 -18.07 -17.47
C GLY A 486 -13.15 -17.74 -16.16
N SER A 487 -12.00 -17.07 -16.19
CA SER A 487 -11.29 -16.63 -14.98
C SER A 487 -11.95 -15.45 -14.25
N GLY A 488 -12.90 -14.74 -14.88
CA GLY A 488 -13.60 -13.58 -14.32
C GLY A 488 -13.11 -12.24 -14.85
N LYS A 489 -12.33 -12.18 -15.94
CA LYS A 489 -11.75 -10.96 -16.54
C LYS A 489 -12.83 -9.88 -16.81
N SER A 490 -13.84 -10.19 -17.63
CA SER A 490 -14.91 -9.25 -17.98
C SER A 490 -15.75 -8.86 -16.76
N PHE A 491 -15.95 -9.78 -15.80
CA PHE A 491 -16.62 -9.50 -14.53
C PHE A 491 -15.86 -8.45 -13.70
N SER A 492 -14.55 -8.61 -13.54
CA SER A 492 -13.71 -7.67 -12.77
C SER A 492 -13.67 -6.29 -13.42
N ALA A 493 -13.59 -6.20 -14.74
CA ALA A 493 -13.65 -4.93 -15.46
C ALA A 493 -15.02 -4.25 -15.32
N LYS A 494 -16.12 -4.98 -15.46
CA LYS A 494 -17.48 -4.48 -15.25
C LYS A 494 -17.66 -3.97 -13.83
N ARG A 495 -17.11 -4.67 -12.82
CA ARG A 495 -17.11 -4.21 -11.43
C ARG A 495 -16.35 -2.89 -11.28
N GLU A 496 -15.16 -2.75 -11.89
CA GLU A 496 -14.41 -1.47 -11.86
C GLU A 496 -15.24 -0.36 -12.52
N ILE A 497 -15.89 -0.61 -13.66
CA ILE A 497 -16.79 0.33 -14.35
C ILE A 497 -17.90 0.81 -13.40
N VAL A 498 -18.57 -0.10 -12.69
CA VAL A 498 -19.60 0.26 -11.70
C VAL A 498 -18.99 1.12 -10.58
N ASN A 499 -17.82 0.77 -10.06
CA ASN A 499 -17.13 1.55 -9.04
C ASN A 499 -16.82 2.97 -9.51
N VAL A 500 -16.24 3.12 -10.69
CA VAL A 500 -15.94 4.42 -11.29
C VAL A 500 -17.23 5.24 -11.45
N PHE A 501 -18.31 4.63 -11.93
CA PHE A 501 -19.59 5.29 -12.09
C PHE A 501 -20.18 5.79 -10.76
N LEU A 502 -20.13 4.97 -9.71
CA LEU A 502 -20.75 5.29 -8.43
C LEU A 502 -19.93 6.30 -7.61
N LEU A 503 -18.61 6.23 -7.68
CA LEU A 503 -17.70 7.00 -6.81
C LEU A 503 -17.19 8.30 -7.43
N THR A 504 -17.11 8.38 -8.77
CA THR A 504 -16.56 9.55 -9.48
C THR A 504 -17.60 10.24 -10.36
N GLU A 505 -17.21 11.32 -11.01
CA GLU A 505 -17.99 11.99 -12.09
C GLU A 505 -17.31 11.78 -13.46
N ASP A 506 -16.35 10.89 -13.55
CA ASP A 506 -15.55 10.62 -14.75
C ASP A 506 -16.40 10.02 -15.88
N ASP A 507 -15.97 10.22 -17.11
CA ASP A 507 -16.56 9.57 -18.29
C ASP A 507 -16.02 8.14 -18.44
N ILE A 508 -16.88 7.26 -18.95
CA ILE A 508 -16.55 5.84 -19.18
C ILE A 508 -16.91 5.50 -20.61
N ILE A 509 -15.93 5.01 -21.37
CA ILE A 509 -16.12 4.56 -22.74
C ILE A 509 -15.68 3.11 -22.87
N ILE A 510 -16.46 2.29 -23.53
CA ILE A 510 -16.25 0.85 -23.63
C ILE A 510 -16.26 0.47 -25.12
N ALA A 511 -15.17 -0.14 -25.60
CA ALA A 511 -15.11 -0.81 -26.88
C ALA A 511 -15.45 -2.30 -26.67
N ASP A 512 -16.61 -2.73 -27.17
CA ASP A 512 -17.22 -4.02 -26.90
C ASP A 512 -17.36 -4.86 -28.19
N PRO A 513 -16.29 -5.56 -28.62
CA PRO A 513 -16.31 -6.33 -29.82
C PRO A 513 -17.14 -7.65 -29.74
N GLU A 514 -17.53 -8.07 -28.55
CA GLU A 514 -18.29 -9.30 -28.30
C GLU A 514 -19.73 -9.08 -27.78
N ASN A 515 -20.14 -7.84 -27.57
CA ASN A 515 -21.46 -7.43 -27.05
C ASN A 515 -21.76 -7.98 -25.65
N GLU A 516 -20.78 -7.89 -24.74
CA GLU A 516 -20.91 -8.36 -23.35
C GLU A 516 -21.33 -7.27 -22.36
N TYR A 517 -21.11 -5.99 -22.68
CA TYR A 517 -21.28 -4.86 -21.73
C TYR A 517 -22.64 -4.15 -21.86
N GLY A 518 -23.40 -4.40 -22.93
CA GLY A 518 -24.70 -3.77 -23.17
C GLY A 518 -25.66 -3.82 -21.97
N PRO A 519 -25.90 -5.00 -21.35
CA PRO A 519 -26.79 -5.13 -20.19
C PRO A 519 -26.35 -4.28 -18.98
N LEU A 520 -25.06 -4.14 -18.74
CA LEU A 520 -24.52 -3.28 -17.69
C LEU A 520 -24.83 -1.80 -17.98
N VAL A 521 -24.53 -1.35 -19.20
CA VAL A 521 -24.71 0.08 -19.57
C VAL A 521 -26.17 0.50 -19.54
N GLN A 522 -27.08 -0.41 -19.85
CA GLN A 522 -28.53 -0.15 -19.72
C GLN A 522 -28.97 0.12 -18.27
N GLN A 523 -28.25 -0.42 -17.26
CA GLN A 523 -28.56 -0.13 -15.85
C GLN A 523 -28.20 1.32 -15.44
N PHE A 524 -27.36 1.97 -16.23
CA PHE A 524 -27.04 3.40 -16.00
C PHE A 524 -28.09 4.36 -16.59
N GLY A 525 -29.23 3.86 -17.04
CA GLY A 525 -30.41 4.66 -17.44
C GLY A 525 -30.08 5.80 -18.38
N SER A 526 -30.42 7.03 -17.98
CA SER A 526 -30.18 8.24 -18.76
C SER A 526 -28.70 8.62 -18.93
N GLN A 527 -27.82 8.09 -18.09
CA GLN A 527 -26.36 8.35 -18.15
C GLN A 527 -25.61 7.37 -19.05
N GLY A 528 -26.23 6.26 -19.46
CA GLY A 528 -25.63 5.19 -20.25
C GLY A 528 -26.23 5.12 -21.66
N GLN A 529 -25.39 4.96 -22.69
CA GLN A 529 -25.84 4.72 -24.06
C GLN A 529 -25.06 3.54 -24.66
N VAL A 530 -25.81 2.61 -25.24
CA VAL A 530 -25.27 1.51 -26.06
C VAL A 530 -25.41 1.90 -27.53
N ILE A 531 -24.33 1.87 -28.27
CA ILE A 531 -24.23 2.26 -29.66
C ILE A 531 -23.81 1.05 -30.48
N ASP A 532 -24.71 0.52 -31.30
CA ASP A 532 -24.37 -0.56 -32.25
C ASP A 532 -23.77 0.05 -33.50
N ILE A 533 -22.58 -0.39 -33.86
CA ILE A 533 -21.91 -0.05 -35.11
C ILE A 533 -21.92 -1.26 -36.02
N SER A 534 -22.75 -1.20 -37.03
CA SER A 534 -22.92 -2.31 -37.98
C SER A 534 -23.20 -1.79 -39.39
N PRO A 535 -23.05 -2.61 -40.47
CA PRO A 535 -23.35 -2.19 -41.83
C PRO A 535 -24.81 -1.77 -42.03
N THR A 536 -25.71 -2.19 -41.14
CA THR A 536 -27.16 -1.86 -41.20
C THR A 536 -27.58 -0.84 -40.14
N SER A 537 -26.66 -0.37 -39.29
CA SER A 537 -26.91 0.63 -38.26
C SER A 537 -27.06 2.03 -38.88
N THR A 538 -27.85 2.88 -38.20
CA THR A 538 -27.94 4.32 -38.48
C THR A 538 -26.96 5.12 -37.64
N ASN A 539 -26.13 4.47 -36.82
CA ASN A 539 -25.09 5.10 -35.99
C ASN A 539 -23.80 5.15 -36.77
N TYR A 540 -23.24 6.34 -36.95
CA TYR A 540 -22.03 6.56 -37.73
C TYR A 540 -20.96 7.27 -36.90
N ILE A 541 -19.71 6.84 -37.05
CA ILE A 541 -18.50 7.49 -36.54
C ILE A 541 -17.63 7.84 -37.75
N ASN A 542 -17.32 9.11 -37.88
CA ASN A 542 -16.48 9.61 -38.95
C ASN A 542 -14.99 9.47 -38.57
N PRO A 543 -14.18 8.67 -39.28
CA PRO A 543 -12.75 8.59 -39.01
C PRO A 543 -12.01 9.91 -39.29
N MET A 544 -12.62 10.85 -39.96
CA MET A 544 -12.04 12.16 -40.25
C MET A 544 -12.38 13.22 -39.18
N ASP A 545 -13.16 12.91 -38.10
CA ASP A 545 -13.45 13.88 -37.06
C ASP A 545 -12.19 14.34 -36.32
N ILE A 546 -12.06 15.65 -36.10
CA ILE A 546 -10.92 16.27 -35.43
C ILE A 546 -11.38 17.28 -34.38
N ASN A 547 -10.72 17.32 -33.25
CA ASN A 547 -10.90 18.37 -32.24
C ASN A 547 -9.80 19.42 -32.42
N LEU A 548 -10.21 20.69 -32.67
CA LEU A 548 -9.28 21.82 -32.84
C LEU A 548 -8.92 22.51 -31.52
N ASP A 549 -9.65 22.26 -30.42
CA ASP A 549 -9.38 22.83 -29.09
C ASP A 549 -8.16 22.20 -28.41
N TYR A 550 -7.25 21.70 -29.22
CA TYR A 550 -6.01 21.07 -28.81
C TYR A 550 -4.99 22.15 -28.44
N SER A 551 -4.72 22.35 -27.18
CA SER A 551 -3.96 23.51 -26.67
C SER A 551 -2.46 23.28 -26.45
N ASP A 552 -1.90 22.12 -26.80
CA ASP A 552 -0.47 21.84 -26.62
C ASP A 552 0.32 21.97 -27.94
N ASP A 553 1.65 21.99 -27.84
CA ASP A 553 2.62 22.24 -28.92
C ASP A 553 2.51 21.34 -30.17
N GLU A 554 1.59 20.39 -30.21
CA GLU A 554 1.37 19.49 -31.33
C GLU A 554 0.20 19.94 -32.23
N ASN A 555 0.43 19.90 -33.53
CA ASN A 555 -0.59 20.24 -34.51
C ASN A 555 -1.65 19.11 -34.61
N PRO A 556 -2.94 19.37 -34.34
CA PRO A 556 -4.01 18.36 -34.42
C PRO A 556 -4.07 17.63 -35.75
N ILE A 557 -3.72 18.30 -36.87
CA ILE A 557 -3.69 17.67 -38.21
C ILE A 557 -2.58 16.65 -38.33
N THR A 558 -1.44 16.88 -37.72
CA THR A 558 -0.35 15.90 -37.75
C THR A 558 -0.75 14.59 -37.10
N LEU A 559 -1.40 14.66 -35.94
CA LEU A 559 -1.93 13.48 -35.27
C LEU A 559 -3.02 12.79 -36.07
N LYS A 560 -3.90 13.56 -36.68
CA LYS A 560 -4.94 13.01 -37.54
C LYS A 560 -4.33 12.36 -38.79
N SER A 561 -3.27 12.93 -39.35
CA SER A 561 -2.54 12.32 -40.48
C SER A 561 -1.91 10.97 -40.09
N ASP A 562 -1.29 10.87 -38.88
CA ASP A 562 -0.75 9.61 -38.39
C ASP A 562 -1.84 8.55 -38.17
N PHE A 563 -3.02 8.96 -37.70
CA PHE A 563 -4.18 8.08 -37.61
C PHE A 563 -4.64 7.60 -39.00
N ILE A 564 -4.80 8.50 -39.97
CA ILE A 564 -5.24 8.15 -41.33
C ILE A 564 -4.19 7.27 -42.03
N LEU A 565 -2.90 7.52 -41.79
CA LEU A 565 -1.83 6.62 -42.25
C LEU A 565 -2.00 5.20 -41.69
N SER A 566 -2.29 5.08 -40.40
CA SER A 566 -2.52 3.78 -39.77
C SER A 566 -3.80 3.11 -40.27
N LEU A 567 -4.86 3.88 -40.53
CA LEU A 567 -6.10 3.38 -41.13
C LEU A 567 -5.87 2.85 -42.56
N CYS A 568 -5.16 3.62 -43.39
CA CYS A 568 -4.83 3.21 -44.77
C CYS A 568 -3.87 1.99 -44.75
N ASP A 569 -2.92 1.93 -43.84
CA ASP A 569 -2.04 0.78 -43.66
C ASP A 569 -2.80 -0.51 -43.33
N LEU A 570 -3.79 -0.41 -42.47
CA LEU A 570 -4.68 -1.54 -42.15
C LEU A 570 -5.52 -2.00 -43.35
N ILE A 571 -5.93 -1.07 -44.24
CA ILE A 571 -6.75 -1.35 -45.41
C ILE A 571 -5.92 -1.88 -46.58
N ILE A 572 -4.73 -1.32 -46.82
CA ILE A 572 -3.97 -1.49 -48.05
C ILE A 572 -2.61 -2.16 -47.84
N GLY A 573 -1.97 -1.91 -46.68
CA GLY A 573 -0.54 -2.14 -46.41
C GLY A 573 -0.09 -3.62 -46.49
N GLY A 574 -1.00 -4.57 -46.41
CA GLY A 574 -0.68 -6.01 -46.46
C GLY A 574 0.33 -6.42 -45.38
N LYS A 575 1.32 -7.29 -45.73
CA LYS A 575 2.33 -7.77 -44.79
C LYS A 575 3.54 -6.83 -44.65
N GLU A 576 3.81 -5.99 -45.63
CA GLU A 576 4.99 -5.12 -45.70
C GLU A 576 4.67 -3.68 -45.29
N GLY A 577 3.39 -3.36 -45.10
CA GLY A 577 2.92 -2.01 -44.80
C GLY A 577 2.95 -1.06 -45.99
N LEU A 578 2.55 0.19 -45.79
CA LEU A 578 2.57 1.24 -46.82
C LEU A 578 4.02 1.62 -47.20
N SER A 579 4.27 1.75 -48.50
CA SER A 579 5.53 2.25 -49.03
C SER A 579 5.77 3.73 -48.65
N PRO A 580 7.00 4.22 -48.64
CA PRO A 580 7.30 5.64 -48.36
C PRO A 580 6.56 6.62 -49.29
N ILE A 581 6.33 6.22 -50.57
CA ILE A 581 5.61 7.05 -51.56
C ILE A 581 4.13 7.13 -51.16
N GLU A 582 3.48 6.00 -50.87
CA GLU A 582 2.08 5.96 -50.46
C GLU A 582 1.86 6.77 -49.15
N ARG A 583 2.75 6.64 -48.19
CA ARG A 583 2.70 7.46 -46.96
C ARG A 583 2.73 8.96 -47.24
N THR A 584 3.60 9.40 -48.14
CA THR A 584 3.73 10.82 -48.51
C THR A 584 2.47 11.31 -49.21
N ILE A 585 1.86 10.50 -50.07
CA ILE A 585 0.64 10.84 -50.81
C ILE A 585 -0.53 10.96 -49.84
N ILE A 586 -0.70 9.99 -48.94
CA ILE A 586 -1.77 9.98 -47.94
C ILE A 586 -1.64 11.19 -47.01
N ASP A 587 -0.44 11.48 -46.48
CA ASP A 587 -0.22 12.66 -45.58
C ASP A 587 -0.56 13.96 -46.31
N ARG A 588 -0.08 14.11 -47.55
CA ARG A 588 -0.38 15.29 -48.38
C ARG A 588 -1.88 15.46 -48.61
N CYS A 589 -2.56 14.39 -49.02
CA CYS A 589 -4.02 14.45 -49.25
C CYS A 589 -4.81 14.68 -47.95
N THR A 590 -4.41 14.08 -46.84
CA THR A 590 -5.03 14.32 -45.53
C THR A 590 -4.93 15.78 -45.14
N ARG A 591 -3.76 16.42 -45.29
CA ARG A 591 -3.64 17.85 -44.95
C ARG A 591 -4.47 18.75 -45.89
N LEU A 592 -4.60 18.36 -47.17
CA LEU A 592 -5.39 19.13 -48.14
C LEU A 592 -6.89 19.05 -47.86
N VAL A 593 -7.39 17.87 -47.47
CA VAL A 593 -8.84 17.69 -47.19
C VAL A 593 -9.38 18.53 -46.06
N TYR A 594 -8.57 18.83 -45.05
CA TYR A 594 -8.96 19.70 -43.92
C TYR A 594 -8.89 21.20 -44.22
N ARG A 595 -8.44 21.64 -45.43
CA ARG A 595 -8.22 23.06 -45.72
C ARG A 595 -9.50 23.87 -45.60
N GLU A 596 -10.62 23.36 -46.09
CA GLU A 596 -11.94 24.04 -46.01
C GLU A 596 -12.45 24.09 -44.56
N TYR A 597 -12.37 22.99 -43.86
CA TYR A 597 -12.77 22.92 -42.47
C TYR A 597 -11.95 23.87 -41.56
N LEU A 598 -10.64 24.00 -41.79
CA LEU A 598 -9.80 24.94 -41.04
C LEU A 598 -10.11 26.40 -41.28
N GLN A 599 -10.62 26.74 -42.48
CA GLN A 599 -11.05 28.12 -42.82
C GLN A 599 -12.39 28.44 -42.20
N ASN A 600 -13.32 27.49 -42.10
CA ASN A 600 -14.64 27.63 -41.52
C ASN A 600 -15.03 26.38 -40.73
N PRO A 601 -14.64 26.27 -39.45
CA PRO A 601 -14.90 25.08 -38.63
C PRO A 601 -16.40 24.96 -38.33
N CYS A 602 -17.12 24.20 -39.14
CA CYS A 602 -18.51 23.86 -38.89
C CYS A 602 -18.74 22.37 -39.23
N PRO A 603 -19.76 21.71 -38.61
CA PRO A 603 -20.02 20.28 -38.85
C PRO A 603 -20.24 19.93 -40.30
N GLU A 604 -20.79 20.87 -41.10
CA GLU A 604 -21.03 20.65 -42.51
C GLU A 604 -19.77 20.59 -43.36
N ASN A 605 -18.68 21.24 -42.92
CA ASN A 605 -17.39 21.27 -43.61
C ASN A 605 -16.43 20.17 -43.08
N MET A 606 -16.85 19.39 -42.08
CA MET A 606 -16.07 18.28 -41.60
C MET A 606 -15.90 17.24 -42.75
N PRO A 607 -14.67 16.93 -43.18
CA PRO A 607 -14.48 15.96 -44.27
C PRO A 607 -14.89 14.56 -43.83
N ILE A 608 -15.23 13.74 -44.81
CA ILE A 608 -15.46 12.30 -44.68
C ILE A 608 -14.44 11.51 -45.49
N LEU A 609 -14.42 10.19 -45.33
CA LEU A 609 -13.47 9.33 -46.06
C LEU A 609 -13.59 9.47 -47.60
N GLY A 610 -14.81 9.76 -48.07
CA GLY A 610 -15.09 10.06 -49.47
C GLY A 610 -14.37 11.29 -50.00
N ASP A 611 -14.21 12.33 -49.21
CA ASP A 611 -13.48 13.53 -49.64
C ASP A 611 -11.97 13.26 -49.80
N LEU A 612 -11.41 12.41 -48.95
CA LEU A 612 -10.03 11.93 -49.10
C LEU A 612 -9.87 11.08 -50.36
N TYR A 613 -10.83 10.19 -50.62
CA TYR A 613 -10.88 9.36 -51.82
C TYR A 613 -10.88 10.21 -53.11
N GLU A 614 -11.74 11.23 -53.18
CA GLU A 614 -11.80 12.13 -54.32
C GLU A 614 -10.51 12.92 -54.54
N LEU A 615 -9.84 13.33 -53.45
CA LEU A 615 -8.53 13.98 -53.56
C LEU A 615 -7.46 13.05 -54.05
N LEU A 616 -7.46 11.79 -53.67
CA LEU A 616 -6.53 10.77 -54.17
C LEU A 616 -6.72 10.52 -55.67
N LEU A 617 -7.96 10.46 -56.12
CA LEU A 617 -8.25 10.34 -57.60
C LEU A 617 -7.76 11.52 -58.41
N LYS A 618 -7.62 12.71 -57.84
CA LYS A 618 -7.09 13.92 -58.52
C LYS A 618 -5.57 13.97 -58.60
N GLN A 619 -4.86 13.06 -57.89
CA GLN A 619 -3.40 12.98 -57.95
C GLN A 619 -2.95 12.31 -59.27
N SER A 620 -1.79 12.71 -59.73
CA SER A 620 -1.22 12.17 -61.00
C SER A 620 -0.42 10.90 -60.80
N GLU A 621 -0.03 10.55 -59.57
CA GLU A 621 0.82 9.43 -59.27
C GLU A 621 0.04 8.10 -59.36
N PRO A 622 0.61 7.05 -59.95
CA PRO A 622 -0.05 5.73 -60.04
C PRO A 622 -0.36 5.12 -58.70
N GLU A 623 0.48 5.35 -57.71
CA GLU A 623 0.29 4.89 -56.33
C GLU A 623 -0.99 5.51 -55.68
N ALA A 624 -1.29 6.77 -56.00
CA ALA A 624 -2.51 7.42 -55.54
C ALA A 624 -3.77 6.73 -56.09
N GLN A 625 -3.73 6.32 -57.35
CA GLN A 625 -4.83 5.57 -57.98
C GLN A 625 -5.01 4.18 -57.36
N ASN A 626 -3.89 3.51 -57.02
CA ASN A 626 -3.94 2.23 -56.30
C ASN A 626 -4.57 2.38 -54.92
N ILE A 627 -4.17 3.41 -54.17
CA ILE A 627 -4.75 3.73 -52.85
C ILE A 627 -6.25 4.01 -52.99
N ALA A 628 -6.65 4.84 -53.96
CA ALA A 628 -8.07 5.16 -54.19
C ALA A 628 -8.86 3.90 -54.53
N THR A 629 -8.34 3.04 -55.43
CA THR A 629 -9.02 1.78 -55.79
C THR A 629 -9.20 0.86 -54.59
N ALA A 630 -8.23 0.80 -53.67
CA ALA A 630 -8.33 -0.01 -52.44
C ALA A 630 -9.34 0.59 -51.46
N LEU A 631 -9.48 1.91 -51.39
CA LEU A 631 -10.45 2.60 -50.56
C LEU A 631 -11.89 2.55 -51.11
N GLU A 632 -12.08 2.26 -52.41
CA GLU A 632 -13.39 2.33 -53.05
C GLU A 632 -14.46 1.48 -52.39
N ILE A 633 -14.11 0.27 -51.88
CA ILE A 633 -15.03 -0.62 -51.17
C ILE A 633 -15.56 -0.02 -49.86
N TYR A 634 -14.77 0.86 -49.24
CA TYR A 634 -15.10 1.55 -47.99
C TYR A 634 -15.81 2.89 -48.20
N VAL A 635 -15.79 3.42 -49.39
CA VAL A 635 -16.42 4.70 -49.78
C VAL A 635 -17.72 4.47 -50.53
N ASN A 636 -17.66 3.76 -51.67
CA ASN A 636 -18.78 3.54 -52.58
C ASN A 636 -19.29 2.08 -52.56
N GLY A 637 -18.54 1.18 -51.92
CA GLY A 637 -18.86 -0.24 -51.87
C GLY A 637 -19.68 -0.69 -50.67
N SER A 638 -19.68 -2.00 -50.42
CA SER A 638 -20.49 -2.64 -49.38
C SER A 638 -19.99 -2.43 -47.96
N LEU A 639 -18.80 -1.85 -47.76
CA LEU A 639 -18.19 -1.63 -46.45
C LEU A 639 -18.15 -0.14 -46.08
N ASN A 640 -19.06 0.67 -46.56
CA ASN A 640 -19.07 2.13 -46.44
C ASN A 640 -19.59 2.67 -45.09
N VAL A 641 -19.68 1.85 -44.09
CA VAL A 641 -20.24 2.21 -42.74
C VAL A 641 -19.48 3.40 -42.09
N PHE A 642 -18.22 3.59 -42.41
CA PHE A 642 -17.39 4.69 -41.90
C PHE A 642 -17.25 5.87 -42.88
N ASN A 643 -17.99 5.90 -43.98
CA ASN A 643 -18.01 7.03 -44.91
C ASN A 643 -19.23 7.94 -44.71
N HIS A 644 -19.49 8.29 -43.47
CA HIS A 644 -20.60 9.18 -43.08
C HIS A 644 -20.11 10.15 -42.01
N ARG A 645 -20.73 11.33 -41.92
CA ARG A 645 -20.51 12.24 -40.79
C ARG A 645 -21.02 11.62 -39.51
N SER A 646 -20.31 11.84 -38.41
CA SER A 646 -20.74 11.36 -37.10
C SER A 646 -22.10 11.94 -36.73
N ASN A 647 -23.01 11.10 -36.29
CA ASN A 647 -24.33 11.47 -35.76
C ASN A 647 -24.47 11.08 -34.27
N ILE A 648 -23.42 10.54 -33.67
CA ILE A 648 -23.38 10.17 -32.27
C ILE A 648 -22.90 11.36 -31.47
N GLN A 649 -23.69 11.78 -30.50
CA GLN A 649 -23.34 12.88 -29.58
C GLN A 649 -22.55 12.33 -28.41
N MET A 650 -21.22 12.28 -28.56
CA MET A 650 -20.32 11.70 -27.57
C MET A 650 -20.35 12.42 -26.21
N ASP A 651 -20.85 13.66 -26.13
CA ASP A 651 -20.84 14.54 -24.97
C ASP A 651 -22.08 14.49 -24.09
N GLN A 652 -23.17 13.86 -24.55
CA GLN A 652 -24.44 13.81 -23.82
C GLN A 652 -24.51 12.75 -22.73
N HIS A 653 -23.77 11.66 -22.88
CA HIS A 653 -23.81 10.54 -21.94
C HIS A 653 -22.47 10.35 -21.26
N ARG A 654 -22.53 9.98 -20.00
CA ARG A 654 -21.36 9.72 -19.19
C ARG A 654 -20.73 8.35 -19.46
N VAL A 655 -21.58 7.36 -19.81
CA VAL A 655 -21.15 5.99 -20.11
C VAL A 655 -21.56 5.65 -21.54
N LEU A 656 -20.57 5.38 -22.37
CA LEU A 656 -20.77 4.99 -23.77
C LEU A 656 -20.23 3.57 -24.01
N CYS A 657 -21.03 2.70 -24.61
CA CYS A 657 -20.62 1.37 -25.02
C CYS A 657 -20.82 1.19 -26.51
N PHE A 658 -19.72 1.00 -27.23
CA PHE A 658 -19.73 0.77 -28.66
C PHE A 658 -19.68 -0.73 -28.94
N GLN A 659 -20.77 -1.29 -29.45
CA GLN A 659 -20.87 -2.68 -29.87
C GLN A 659 -20.38 -2.86 -31.29
N LEU A 660 -19.36 -3.70 -31.48
CA LEU A 660 -18.68 -3.90 -32.76
C LEU A 660 -18.83 -5.32 -33.33
N LYS A 661 -19.61 -6.18 -32.66
CA LYS A 661 -19.77 -7.59 -33.07
C LYS A 661 -20.34 -7.75 -34.48
N SER A 662 -21.28 -6.90 -34.82
CA SER A 662 -22.01 -6.93 -36.08
C SER A 662 -21.20 -6.43 -37.29
N LEU A 663 -20.02 -5.82 -37.06
CA LEU A 663 -19.14 -5.34 -38.12
C LEU A 663 -18.54 -6.49 -38.97
N GLY A 664 -18.54 -7.71 -38.50
CA GLY A 664 -17.83 -8.79 -39.11
C GLY A 664 -16.30 -8.68 -38.99
N LYS A 665 -15.61 -9.77 -39.39
CA LYS A 665 -14.16 -9.87 -39.16
C LYS A 665 -13.34 -8.80 -39.88
N ALA A 666 -13.75 -8.43 -41.08
CA ALA A 666 -12.99 -7.48 -41.91
C ALA A 666 -13.02 -6.04 -41.39
N LEU A 667 -14.13 -5.61 -40.78
CA LEU A 667 -14.30 -4.25 -40.29
C LEU A 667 -14.02 -4.11 -38.80
N LYS A 668 -13.89 -5.22 -38.04
CA LYS A 668 -13.75 -5.18 -36.58
C LYS A 668 -12.45 -4.49 -36.13
N GLU A 669 -11.33 -4.78 -36.77
CA GLU A 669 -10.04 -4.16 -36.46
C GLU A 669 -10.05 -2.67 -36.85
N ILE A 670 -10.65 -2.33 -38.00
CA ILE A 670 -10.86 -0.95 -38.47
C ILE A 670 -11.74 -0.19 -37.46
N GLY A 671 -12.85 -0.79 -37.08
CA GLY A 671 -13.79 -0.21 -36.11
C GLY A 671 -13.13 0.08 -34.76
N LEU A 672 -12.31 -0.82 -34.23
CA LEU A 672 -11.55 -0.61 -33.00
C LEU A 672 -10.54 0.54 -33.14
N LEU A 673 -9.86 0.67 -34.27
CA LEU A 673 -8.92 1.76 -34.52
C LEU A 673 -9.64 3.11 -34.59
N ILE A 674 -10.78 3.17 -35.30
CA ILE A 674 -11.62 4.40 -35.39
C ILE A 674 -12.18 4.78 -34.03
N MET A 675 -12.61 3.80 -33.24
CA MET A 675 -13.06 4.02 -31.86
C MET A 675 -11.97 4.63 -30.99
N GLN A 676 -10.73 4.12 -31.09
CA GLN A 676 -9.61 4.66 -30.30
C GLN A 676 -9.34 6.14 -30.62
N ASP A 677 -9.45 6.54 -31.88
CA ASP A 677 -9.34 7.94 -32.29
C ASP A 677 -10.52 8.79 -31.79
N ALA A 678 -11.76 8.28 -31.89
CA ALA A 678 -12.95 8.98 -31.37
C ALA A 678 -12.86 9.20 -29.85
N VAL A 679 -12.37 8.21 -29.11
CA VAL A 679 -12.13 8.33 -27.67
C VAL A 679 -11.04 9.35 -27.38
N TRP A 680 -9.98 9.40 -28.17
CA TRP A 680 -8.94 10.42 -28.06
C TRP A 680 -9.52 11.84 -28.16
N ASN A 681 -10.40 12.08 -29.14
CA ASN A 681 -11.11 13.36 -29.24
C ASN A 681 -11.95 13.68 -27.98
N ARG A 682 -12.56 12.68 -27.34
CA ARG A 682 -13.28 12.87 -26.06
C ARG A 682 -12.36 13.20 -24.90
N VAL A 683 -11.22 12.50 -24.80
CA VAL A 683 -10.20 12.73 -23.77
C VAL A 683 -9.67 14.16 -23.86
N THR A 684 -9.37 14.63 -25.05
CA THR A 684 -8.85 15.98 -25.26
C THR A 684 -9.90 17.05 -24.89
N ALA A 685 -11.17 16.84 -25.22
CA ALA A 685 -12.27 17.71 -24.84
C ALA A 685 -12.51 17.74 -23.32
N ASN A 686 -12.34 16.60 -22.63
CA ASN A 686 -12.54 16.51 -21.19
C ASN A 686 -11.41 17.13 -20.38
N ARG A 687 -10.20 17.23 -20.94
CA ARG A 687 -9.06 17.86 -20.28
C ARG A 687 -9.35 19.30 -19.86
N SER A 688 -9.97 20.10 -20.74
CA SER A 688 -10.35 21.49 -20.44
C SER A 688 -11.36 21.59 -19.28
N LYS A 689 -12.13 20.53 -19.06
CA LYS A 689 -13.13 20.41 -17.98
C LYS A 689 -12.56 19.77 -16.71
N HIS A 690 -11.26 19.43 -16.66
CA HIS A 690 -10.60 18.68 -15.59
C HIS A 690 -11.30 17.36 -15.26
N LYS A 691 -11.84 16.69 -16.27
CA LYS A 691 -12.61 15.45 -16.16
C LYS A 691 -11.78 14.29 -16.72
N THR A 692 -11.65 13.20 -15.95
CA THR A 692 -10.97 11.99 -16.39
C THR A 692 -11.86 11.17 -17.32
N THR A 693 -11.27 10.49 -18.30
CA THR A 693 -11.96 9.56 -19.19
C THR A 693 -11.37 8.18 -19.07
N TRP A 694 -12.18 7.21 -18.63
CA TRP A 694 -11.82 5.80 -18.55
C TRP A 694 -12.19 5.14 -19.87
N PHE A 695 -11.25 4.41 -20.47
CA PHE A 695 -11.46 3.73 -21.73
C PHE A 695 -11.15 2.25 -21.60
N TYR A 696 -12.19 1.40 -21.63
CA TYR A 696 -12.08 -0.05 -21.56
C TYR A 696 -12.13 -0.65 -22.97
N ILE A 697 -11.14 -1.46 -23.32
CA ILE A 697 -11.01 -2.10 -24.63
C ILE A 697 -11.01 -3.62 -24.41
N ASP A 698 -12.12 -4.26 -24.74
CA ASP A 698 -12.16 -5.73 -24.70
C ASP A 698 -11.46 -6.30 -25.95
N GLU A 699 -10.91 -7.50 -25.83
CA GLU A 699 -10.08 -8.16 -26.84
C GLU A 699 -8.95 -7.25 -27.39
N PHE A 700 -8.27 -6.56 -26.48
CA PHE A 700 -7.26 -5.53 -26.77
C PHE A 700 -6.16 -6.00 -27.71
N HIS A 701 -5.85 -7.31 -27.74
CA HIS A 701 -4.85 -7.89 -28.65
C HIS A 701 -5.18 -7.68 -30.13
N LEU A 702 -6.44 -7.37 -30.49
CA LEU A 702 -6.83 -7.08 -31.88
C LEU A 702 -6.20 -5.77 -32.40
N LEU A 703 -5.98 -4.79 -31.51
CA LEU A 703 -5.36 -3.51 -31.85
C LEU A 703 -3.82 -3.58 -31.96
N LEU A 704 -3.22 -4.66 -31.50
CA LEU A 704 -1.76 -4.77 -31.36
C LEU A 704 -1.09 -5.56 -32.49
N LYS A 705 -1.81 -5.78 -33.58
CA LYS A 705 -1.30 -6.49 -34.75
C LYS A 705 -0.73 -5.52 -35.80
N GLY A 706 0.44 -5.85 -36.34
CA GLY A 706 1.04 -5.08 -37.43
C GLY A 706 1.34 -3.61 -37.08
N GLN A 707 1.16 -2.74 -38.07
CA GLN A 707 1.44 -1.29 -37.95
C GLN A 707 0.45 -0.55 -37.06
N THR A 708 -0.75 -1.09 -36.83
CA THR A 708 -1.73 -0.48 -35.91
C THR A 708 -1.25 -0.53 -34.48
N GLY A 709 -0.36 -1.47 -34.15
CA GLY A 709 0.25 -1.58 -32.82
C GLY A 709 1.04 -0.34 -32.41
N SER A 710 1.82 0.25 -33.34
CA SER A 710 2.62 1.45 -33.04
C SER A 710 1.73 2.66 -32.70
N PHE A 711 0.65 2.89 -33.47
CA PHE A 711 -0.33 3.94 -33.19
C PHE A 711 -1.02 3.73 -31.82
N SER A 712 -1.47 2.50 -31.55
CA SER A 712 -2.11 2.16 -30.28
C SER A 712 -1.17 2.38 -29.08
N VAL A 713 0.11 2.01 -29.18
CA VAL A 713 1.13 2.25 -28.14
C VAL A 713 1.37 3.73 -27.91
N GLU A 714 1.40 4.52 -28.98
CA GLU A 714 1.60 5.97 -28.85
C GLU A 714 0.42 6.65 -28.15
N ILE A 715 -0.80 6.33 -28.57
CA ILE A 715 -2.02 6.80 -27.90
C ILE A 715 -2.05 6.36 -26.44
N TRP A 716 -1.69 5.11 -26.14
CA TRP A 716 -1.60 4.60 -24.76
C TRP A 716 -0.67 5.43 -23.85
N LYS A 717 0.48 5.85 -24.38
CA LYS A 717 1.41 6.76 -23.68
C LYS A 717 0.84 8.17 -23.50
N ARG A 718 0.10 8.66 -24.52
CA ARG A 718 -0.46 10.02 -24.51
C ARG A 718 -1.65 10.16 -23.56
N PHE A 719 -2.50 9.14 -23.43
CA PHE A 719 -3.68 9.16 -22.55
C PHE A 719 -3.35 9.67 -21.15
N ARG A 720 -2.25 9.21 -20.56
CA ARG A 720 -1.79 9.63 -19.25
C ARG A 720 -1.65 11.15 -19.10
N LYS A 721 -1.04 11.83 -20.08
CA LYS A 721 -0.82 13.29 -20.03
C LYS A 721 -2.12 14.08 -20.14
N TRP A 722 -3.16 13.46 -20.70
CA TRP A 722 -4.41 14.11 -21.06
C TRP A 722 -5.58 13.73 -20.13
N GLY A 723 -5.32 12.99 -19.07
CA GLY A 723 -6.36 12.56 -18.12
C GLY A 723 -7.20 11.39 -18.63
N GLY A 724 -6.68 10.63 -19.60
CA GLY A 724 -7.27 9.36 -20.02
C GLY A 724 -6.69 8.18 -19.24
N ILE A 725 -7.51 7.20 -18.92
CA ILE A 725 -7.13 5.95 -18.25
C ILE A 725 -7.57 4.77 -19.11
N PRO A 726 -6.72 4.35 -20.08
CA PRO A 726 -7.04 3.18 -20.89
C PRO A 726 -6.84 1.89 -20.09
N SER A 727 -7.70 0.91 -20.35
CA SER A 727 -7.69 -0.43 -19.74
C SER A 727 -7.90 -1.47 -20.82
N GLY A 728 -6.86 -2.25 -21.11
CA GLY A 728 -6.90 -3.33 -22.09
C GLY A 728 -7.24 -4.67 -21.45
N LEU A 729 -8.24 -5.36 -21.98
CA LEU A 729 -8.62 -6.69 -21.55
C LEU A 729 -8.20 -7.71 -22.60
N THR A 730 -7.50 -8.77 -22.19
CA THR A 730 -7.09 -9.81 -23.14
C THR A 730 -6.99 -11.18 -22.49
N GLN A 731 -7.26 -12.19 -23.28
CA GLN A 731 -7.09 -13.61 -22.91
C GLN A 731 -5.77 -14.17 -23.44
N ASN A 732 -5.16 -13.51 -24.42
CA ASN A 732 -4.01 -14.01 -25.17
C ASN A 732 -2.77 -13.15 -24.86
N VAL A 733 -2.07 -13.51 -23.79
CA VAL A 733 -0.87 -12.81 -23.37
C VAL A 733 0.30 -13.09 -24.32
N LYS A 734 0.36 -14.28 -24.92
CA LYS A 734 1.43 -14.66 -25.82
C LYS A 734 1.47 -13.79 -27.08
N ASP A 735 0.30 -13.44 -27.65
CA ASP A 735 0.22 -12.51 -28.77
C ASP A 735 0.60 -11.08 -28.35
N LEU A 736 0.29 -10.69 -27.10
CA LEU A 736 0.71 -9.43 -26.53
C LEU A 736 2.25 -9.31 -26.46
N LEU A 737 2.95 -10.35 -26.08
CA LEU A 737 4.40 -10.34 -25.84
C LEU A 737 5.22 -10.69 -27.10
N ALA A 738 4.58 -10.85 -28.25
CA ALA A 738 5.25 -11.20 -29.51
C ALA A 738 5.99 -10.02 -30.18
N SER A 739 5.72 -8.77 -29.77
CA SER A 739 6.38 -7.59 -30.36
C SER A 739 7.00 -6.69 -29.29
N ARG A 740 8.12 -6.02 -29.63
CA ARG A 740 8.81 -5.05 -28.76
C ARG A 740 7.94 -3.83 -28.42
N GLU A 741 7.00 -3.50 -29.29
CA GLU A 741 6.08 -2.38 -29.09
C GLU A 741 5.13 -2.64 -27.92
N ILE A 742 4.81 -3.90 -27.64
CA ILE A 742 3.93 -4.31 -26.58
C ILE A 742 4.63 -4.33 -25.22
N GLU A 743 5.93 -4.57 -25.16
CA GLU A 743 6.71 -4.35 -23.94
C GLU A 743 6.49 -2.93 -23.42
N ASN A 744 6.42 -1.95 -24.31
CA ASN A 744 6.15 -0.56 -23.98
C ASN A 744 4.76 -0.36 -23.31
N ILE A 745 3.76 -1.19 -23.60
CA ILE A 745 2.43 -1.10 -22.95
C ILE A 745 2.52 -1.57 -21.50
N PHE A 746 3.22 -2.67 -21.24
CA PHE A 746 3.48 -3.14 -19.88
C PHE A 746 4.27 -2.12 -19.07
N GLU A 747 5.34 -1.55 -19.63
CA GLU A 747 6.15 -0.50 -18.97
C GLU A 747 5.38 0.79 -18.68
N ASN A 748 4.33 1.07 -19.45
CA ASN A 748 3.46 2.23 -19.27
C ASN A 748 2.11 1.89 -18.59
N SER A 749 2.03 0.78 -17.88
CA SER A 749 0.84 0.34 -17.15
C SER A 749 1.23 -0.07 -15.74
N ASP A 750 1.01 0.84 -14.78
CA ASP A 750 1.29 0.56 -13.37
C ASP A 750 0.16 -0.25 -12.69
N PHE A 751 -0.92 -0.53 -13.41
CA PHE A 751 -2.03 -1.33 -12.96
C PHE A 751 -2.17 -2.59 -13.81
N ILE A 752 -2.00 -3.79 -13.19
CA ILE A 752 -2.26 -5.07 -13.86
C ILE A 752 -3.10 -5.95 -12.95
N TYR A 753 -4.30 -6.28 -13.41
CA TYR A 753 -5.21 -7.22 -12.74
C TYR A 753 -5.07 -8.58 -13.41
N MET A 754 -4.28 -9.46 -12.80
CA MET A 754 -3.89 -10.75 -13.38
C MET A 754 -4.66 -11.88 -12.70
N LEU A 755 -5.54 -12.50 -13.45
CA LEU A 755 -6.28 -13.69 -13.06
C LEU A 755 -5.55 -14.97 -13.53
N ASN A 756 -6.21 -16.12 -13.46
CA ASN A 756 -5.64 -17.40 -13.89
C ASN A 756 -5.04 -17.32 -15.31
N GLN A 757 -3.82 -17.84 -15.49
CA GLN A 757 -3.08 -17.82 -16.75
C GLN A 757 -2.87 -19.22 -17.35
N ALA A 758 -2.83 -19.30 -18.67
CA ALA A 758 -2.49 -20.52 -19.38
C ALA A 758 -1.04 -20.95 -19.10
N GLN A 759 -0.77 -22.25 -19.13
CA GLN A 759 0.53 -22.81 -18.77
C GLN A 759 1.70 -22.24 -19.61
N GLY A 760 1.47 -21.98 -20.90
CA GLY A 760 2.49 -21.41 -21.80
C GLY A 760 2.81 -19.95 -21.54
N ASP A 761 1.88 -19.19 -20.99
CA ASP A 761 2.01 -17.75 -20.77
C ASP A 761 2.66 -17.40 -19.43
N ARG A 762 2.55 -18.30 -18.45
CA ARG A 762 3.03 -18.09 -17.07
C ARG A 762 4.52 -17.78 -16.97
N GLN A 763 5.35 -18.56 -17.68
CA GLN A 763 6.80 -18.38 -17.62
C GLN A 763 7.24 -17.08 -18.30
N ILE A 764 6.57 -16.70 -19.38
CA ILE A 764 6.85 -15.46 -20.12
C ILE A 764 6.47 -14.27 -19.24
N LEU A 765 5.27 -14.30 -18.64
CA LEU A 765 4.81 -13.26 -17.70
C LEU A 765 5.68 -13.16 -16.46
N ALA A 766 6.10 -14.32 -15.90
CA ALA A 766 6.97 -14.33 -14.72
C ALA A 766 8.31 -13.63 -15.00
N LYS A 767 8.87 -13.86 -16.18
CA LYS A 767 10.11 -13.21 -16.62
C LYS A 767 9.92 -11.71 -16.88
N GLN A 768 8.84 -11.34 -17.61
CA GLN A 768 8.59 -9.95 -18.02
C GLN A 768 8.24 -9.04 -16.84
N LEU A 769 7.48 -9.54 -15.87
CA LEU A 769 6.97 -8.79 -14.73
C LEU A 769 7.77 -9.02 -13.45
N GLY A 770 8.85 -9.80 -13.50
CA GLY A 770 9.65 -10.11 -12.32
C GLY A 770 8.89 -10.88 -11.22
N ILE A 771 7.92 -11.76 -11.61
CA ILE A 771 7.06 -12.50 -10.68
C ILE A 771 7.83 -13.66 -10.06
N SER A 772 7.84 -13.78 -8.74
CA SER A 772 8.45 -14.92 -8.05
C SER A 772 7.64 -16.21 -8.27
N PRO A 773 8.26 -17.40 -8.12
CA PRO A 773 7.55 -18.68 -8.19
C PRO A 773 6.39 -18.76 -7.19
N HIS A 774 6.52 -18.11 -6.03
CA HIS A 774 5.47 -18.08 -5.02
C HIS A 774 4.29 -17.20 -5.46
N GLN A 775 4.56 -16.02 -5.99
CA GLN A 775 3.52 -15.15 -6.59
C GLN A 775 2.84 -15.85 -7.77
N LEU A 776 3.62 -16.55 -8.61
CA LEU A 776 3.10 -17.25 -9.78
C LEU A 776 2.05 -18.32 -9.40
N SER A 777 2.15 -18.91 -8.19
CA SER A 777 1.18 -19.90 -7.72
C SER A 777 -0.25 -19.34 -7.62
N TYR A 778 -0.40 -18.04 -7.33
CA TYR A 778 -1.71 -17.39 -7.24
C TYR A 778 -2.41 -17.16 -8.58
N VAL A 779 -1.74 -17.36 -9.71
CA VAL A 779 -2.30 -17.26 -11.06
C VAL A 779 -2.20 -18.60 -11.81
N THR A 780 -1.74 -19.66 -11.12
CA THR A 780 -1.53 -20.99 -11.71
C THR A 780 -2.69 -21.95 -11.43
N HIS A 781 -3.19 -21.96 -10.20
CA HIS A 781 -4.26 -22.85 -9.73
C HIS A 781 -5.42 -22.07 -9.10
N SER A 782 -5.53 -20.80 -9.47
CA SER A 782 -6.56 -19.90 -8.96
C SER A 782 -7.94 -20.21 -9.53
N GLY A 783 -8.94 -20.05 -8.67
CA GLY A 783 -10.35 -20.07 -9.08
C GLY A 783 -10.75 -18.78 -9.81
N PRO A 784 -11.99 -18.72 -10.30
CA PRO A 784 -12.54 -17.49 -10.86
C PRO A 784 -12.57 -16.38 -9.80
N GLY A 785 -12.05 -15.19 -10.15
CA GLY A 785 -11.96 -14.06 -9.24
C GLY A 785 -10.75 -14.08 -8.28
N GLU A 786 -9.80 -14.98 -8.51
CA GLU A 786 -8.55 -15.04 -7.73
C GLU A 786 -7.35 -14.74 -8.62
N GLY A 787 -6.33 -14.04 -8.07
CA GLY A 787 -5.17 -13.67 -8.87
C GLY A 787 -4.17 -12.76 -8.17
N LEU A 788 -3.43 -11.99 -8.96
CA LEU A 788 -2.45 -10.99 -8.53
C LEU A 788 -2.84 -9.60 -9.03
N LEU A 789 -2.83 -8.63 -8.13
CA LEU A 789 -2.98 -7.22 -8.45
C LEU A 789 -1.60 -6.54 -8.38
N PHE A 790 -1.21 -5.90 -9.47
CA PHE A 790 -0.08 -4.98 -9.53
C PHE A 790 -0.60 -3.56 -9.43
N PHE A 791 -0.06 -2.80 -8.50
CA PHE A 791 -0.39 -1.40 -8.29
C PHE A 791 0.90 -0.61 -8.04
N GLY A 792 1.46 -0.07 -9.10
CA GLY A 792 2.82 0.47 -9.07
C GLY A 792 3.85 -0.62 -8.71
N ASN A 793 4.58 -0.40 -7.63
CA ASN A 793 5.57 -1.36 -7.13
C ASN A 793 4.98 -2.43 -6.20
N VAL A 794 3.69 -2.36 -5.93
CA VAL A 794 3.01 -3.26 -4.98
C VAL A 794 2.38 -4.42 -5.75
N ILE A 795 2.65 -5.67 -5.33
CA ILE A 795 2.03 -6.87 -5.89
C ILE A 795 1.30 -7.59 -4.77
N ILE A 796 -0.02 -7.72 -4.88
CA ILE A 796 -0.88 -8.31 -3.86
C ILE A 796 -1.68 -9.46 -4.45
N PRO A 797 -1.65 -10.66 -3.85
CA PRO A 797 -2.58 -11.70 -4.19
C PRO A 797 -3.98 -11.34 -3.68
N PHE A 798 -4.99 -11.50 -4.52
CA PHE A 798 -6.36 -11.13 -4.19
C PHE A 798 -7.34 -12.28 -4.40
N VAL A 799 -8.45 -12.19 -3.66
CA VAL A 799 -9.65 -13.03 -3.80
C VAL A 799 -10.86 -12.10 -3.90
N ASP A 800 -11.61 -12.21 -4.97
CA ASP A 800 -12.83 -11.46 -5.21
C ASP A 800 -14.01 -12.40 -5.48
N HIS A 801 -14.62 -12.87 -4.42
CA HIS A 801 -15.85 -13.68 -4.46
C HIS A 801 -17.07 -12.77 -4.24
N PHE A 802 -17.54 -12.16 -5.32
CA PHE A 802 -18.70 -11.28 -5.27
C PHE A 802 -19.97 -12.08 -4.90
N PRO A 803 -20.86 -11.57 -4.03
CA PRO A 803 -22.09 -12.26 -3.63
C PRO A 803 -23.03 -12.51 -4.81
N LYS A 804 -23.45 -13.76 -5.01
CA LYS A 804 -24.29 -14.18 -6.15
C LYS A 804 -25.75 -13.78 -6.02
N ASP A 805 -26.20 -13.44 -4.83
CA ASP A 805 -27.57 -13.08 -4.47
C ASP A 805 -27.90 -11.59 -4.66
N THR A 806 -27.02 -10.86 -5.36
CA THR A 806 -27.17 -9.43 -5.61
C THR A 806 -27.65 -9.16 -7.04
N LEU A 807 -28.40 -8.06 -7.24
CA LEU A 807 -28.79 -7.59 -8.58
C LEU A 807 -27.53 -7.27 -9.40
N LEU A 808 -26.54 -6.65 -8.78
CA LEU A 808 -25.27 -6.35 -9.43
C LEU A 808 -24.59 -7.59 -9.98
N TYR A 809 -24.57 -8.71 -9.23
CA TYR A 809 -23.96 -9.95 -9.73
C TYR A 809 -24.62 -10.40 -11.03
N SER A 810 -25.95 -10.35 -11.12
CA SER A 810 -26.70 -10.77 -12.30
C SER A 810 -26.38 -9.95 -13.55
N VAL A 811 -26.01 -8.68 -13.38
CA VAL A 811 -25.61 -7.77 -14.47
C VAL A 811 -24.12 -7.89 -14.81
N LEU A 812 -23.30 -8.19 -13.83
CA LEU A 812 -21.84 -8.33 -14.00
C LEU A 812 -21.45 -9.67 -14.61
N THR A 813 -22.20 -10.76 -14.33
CA THR A 813 -21.88 -12.09 -14.83
C THR A 813 -22.03 -12.19 -16.36
N THR A 814 -21.12 -12.95 -16.98
CA THR A 814 -21.15 -13.29 -18.41
C THR A 814 -21.43 -14.78 -18.64
N ARG A 815 -21.68 -15.55 -17.57
CA ARG A 815 -21.95 -16.98 -17.65
C ARG A 815 -23.33 -17.24 -18.21
N PRO A 816 -23.49 -18.02 -19.31
CA PRO A 816 -24.79 -18.27 -19.93
C PRO A 816 -25.81 -18.89 -18.98
N ASP A 817 -25.36 -19.81 -18.12
CA ASP A 817 -26.20 -20.54 -17.17
C ASP A 817 -26.81 -19.62 -16.09
N GLU A 818 -26.03 -18.59 -15.68
CA GLU A 818 -26.44 -17.61 -14.67
C GLU A 818 -27.30 -16.50 -15.27
N VAL A 819 -27.02 -16.07 -16.52
CA VAL A 819 -27.81 -15.07 -17.27
C VAL A 819 -29.20 -15.61 -17.64
N ALA A 820 -29.33 -16.90 -17.91
CA ALA A 820 -30.63 -17.53 -18.23
C ALA A 820 -31.57 -17.60 -17.02
N GLY A 821 -31.03 -17.71 -15.79
CA GLY A 821 -31.81 -17.74 -14.55
C GLY A 821 -32.47 -16.43 -14.15
N THR A 822 -32.03 -15.31 -14.69
CA THR A 822 -32.56 -13.96 -14.42
C THR A 822 -33.72 -13.53 -15.35
N LYS A 823 -34.05 -14.36 -16.35
CA LYS A 823 -35.17 -14.12 -17.29
C LYS A 823 -36.46 -14.87 -16.93
N ALA A 824 -36.52 -15.54 -15.76
CA ALA A 824 -37.69 -16.24 -15.26
C ALA A 824 -38.40 -15.45 -14.15
#